data_cf38fe5c4ee56cf1581708c6c6503e5f
#
_entry.id   cf38fe5c4ee56cf1581708c6c6503e5f
#
_cell.length_a   1.000
_cell.length_b   1.000
_cell.length_c   1.000
_cell.angle_alpha   90.00
_cell.angle_beta   90.00
_cell.angle_gamma   90.00
#
_symmetry.space_group_name_H-M   'P 1'
#
loop_
_entity.id
_entity.type
_entity.pdbx_description
1 polymer ?
#
loop_
_entity_poly.entity_id
_entity_poly.type
_entity_poly.pdbx_seq_one_letter_code
_entity_poly.pdbx_strand_id
1 'polypeptide(L)'
;MRYTATEMAKKLDISRSYLYYLKEAGVVEIEKNENGKPIWTESVYNQLFEYIKKNHRTEEVDNTRPLYKTTKINNRRYLGSKYKLLPFITKVVEEECENINTIADVFAGTGAVASAFIDKKIITNDIMYSNYICHVAWFDSEPYSEQKIVKLIMKYNQMTVEEDNYMSTCFADTYFSLEDCRKIGYIREDIEQRYQKKQINARERALLITSLLYAMDKIANTCGHYDAYRQGIVFEKHLEMSVPTPEQHLNENNICYNTDSNKLMSEIEADLVYIDPPYNSRQYCDAYHLLENIARWEKPEVFGVARKMDRTKLKSKYCTQRAAKAFEQLIDSVHAKYILLSYNNMAEKGNDRSNAKISDEDIMRILEKKGEVKVFAEDYKVFSAGKSDIKKNQERLFLCKCYENEKEIIPSALNYTGGKYKLLPQILPLFPKDADKVVDLFCGGCNVGINVNCSRVQFNDSNSCLIELLGMMKKLSKEEILNWVFHAIEKYGLSLVSENGYEYYHCESSSGLGSYNKAGFNRLRDDFNNKEEKDDEYYLMLYLLIVYSFNNQIRFNQKGEFNLPVGKRDFNVKMQAKLGAFLDRIKSGDYQFTNLDFREIDLENFTEKSFFYADPPYLITCATYNEQAGWTEEDEKDLLEFLEKLDKKGIRFALSNVLESKGKKNEILSEWIEKNKKFKAIPLNYSYSNSNYHTKQRESVTREVLVVNY
;
A
#
# COMPACT_ATOMS: atom_id res chain seq x y z
N MET A 1 57.94 0.17 10.70
CA MET A 1 57.53 1.28 11.60
C MET A 1 56.17 0.91 12.18
N ARG A 2 55.87 1.28 13.45
CA ARG A 2 54.55 1.04 14.07
C ARG A 2 53.87 2.41 14.28
N TYR A 3 52.59 2.47 14.01
CA TYR A 3 51.78 3.66 14.11
C TYR A 3 50.68 3.48 15.17
N THR A 4 50.25 4.58 15.76
CA THR A 4 48.95 4.61 16.45
C THR A 4 47.81 4.65 15.43
N ALA A 5 46.58 4.25 15.82
CA ALA A 5 45.42 4.35 14.93
C ALA A 5 45.17 5.78 14.45
N THR A 6 45.53 6.79 15.25
CA THR A 6 45.38 8.21 14.90
C THR A 6 46.39 8.62 13.85
N GLU A 7 47.62 8.19 13.98
CA GLU A 7 48.70 8.47 13.01
C GLU A 7 48.45 7.76 11.67
N MET A 8 47.98 6.49 11.74
CA MET A 8 47.61 5.71 10.55
C MET A 8 46.47 6.38 9.78
N ALA A 9 45.39 6.75 10.48
CA ALA A 9 44.24 7.43 9.88
C ALA A 9 44.65 8.77 9.24
N LYS A 10 45.47 9.56 9.92
CA LYS A 10 46.02 10.84 9.41
C LYS A 10 46.89 10.62 8.18
N LYS A 11 47.77 9.59 8.18
CA LYS A 11 48.66 9.27 7.08
C LYS A 11 47.91 8.77 5.82
N LEU A 12 46.76 8.09 6.03
CA LEU A 12 45.86 7.64 4.95
C LEU A 12 44.80 8.65 4.53
N ASP A 13 44.76 9.83 5.17
CA ASP A 13 43.74 10.87 4.98
C ASP A 13 42.30 10.39 5.12
N ILE A 14 42.08 9.53 6.10
CA ILE A 14 40.75 8.97 6.42
C ILE A 14 40.36 9.21 7.89
N SER A 15 39.08 9.06 8.18
CA SER A 15 38.63 9.11 9.58
C SER A 15 39.09 7.88 10.36
N ARG A 16 39.30 8.04 11.65
CA ARG A 16 39.67 6.92 12.54
C ARG A 16 38.57 5.85 12.58
N SER A 17 37.30 6.24 12.44
CA SER A 17 36.18 5.33 12.37
C SER A 17 36.21 4.50 11.10
N TYR A 18 36.54 5.10 9.97
CA TYR A 18 36.69 4.41 8.69
C TYR A 18 37.88 3.45 8.68
N LEU A 19 38.99 3.82 9.35
CA LEU A 19 40.13 2.92 9.54
C LEU A 19 39.74 1.62 10.28
N TYR A 20 38.95 1.74 11.35
CA TYR A 20 38.45 0.57 12.09
C TYR A 20 37.42 -0.22 11.27
N TYR A 21 36.59 0.43 10.50
CA TYR A 21 35.67 -0.21 9.56
C TYR A 21 36.42 -1.08 8.53
N LEU A 22 37.48 -0.57 7.88
CA LEU A 22 38.29 -1.33 6.92
C LEU A 22 38.95 -2.57 7.56
N LYS A 23 39.35 -2.46 8.83
CA LYS A 23 39.84 -3.60 9.60
C LYS A 23 38.73 -4.65 9.85
N GLU A 24 37.55 -4.21 10.28
CA GLU A 24 36.42 -5.14 10.57
C GLU A 24 35.83 -5.75 9.33
N ALA A 25 35.87 -5.05 8.21
CA ALA A 25 35.52 -5.55 6.88
C ALA A 25 36.53 -6.54 6.27
N GLY A 26 37.61 -6.87 7.00
CA GLY A 26 38.61 -7.87 6.55
C GLY A 26 39.49 -7.39 5.40
N VAL A 27 39.53 -6.11 5.10
CA VAL A 27 40.33 -5.51 4.02
C VAL A 27 41.84 -5.73 4.27
N VAL A 28 42.23 -5.83 5.54
CA VAL A 28 43.61 -6.15 5.96
C VAL A 28 43.59 -7.03 7.20
N GLU A 29 44.50 -7.96 7.27
CA GLU A 29 44.77 -8.73 8.48
C GLU A 29 45.71 -7.93 9.39
N ILE A 30 45.28 -7.69 10.63
CA ILE A 30 46.03 -6.89 11.60
C ILE A 30 46.34 -7.75 12.83
N GLU A 31 47.65 -7.93 13.12
CA GLU A 31 48.09 -8.56 14.36
C GLU A 31 47.65 -7.74 15.60
N LYS A 32 47.35 -8.44 16.68
CA LYS A 32 47.02 -7.83 17.97
C LYS A 32 48.23 -7.97 18.91
N ASN A 33 48.46 -6.94 19.73
CA ASN A 33 49.46 -6.99 20.80
C ASN A 33 48.94 -7.86 21.99
N GLU A 34 49.80 -8.08 22.98
CA GLU A 34 49.51 -8.85 24.20
C GLU A 34 48.24 -8.37 24.96
N ASN A 35 47.82 -7.11 24.73
CA ASN A 35 46.64 -6.50 25.31
C ASN A 35 45.43 -6.51 24.32
N GLY A 36 45.46 -7.29 23.25
CA GLY A 36 44.39 -7.42 22.28
C GLY A 36 44.18 -6.20 21.36
N LYS A 37 45.05 -5.18 21.40
CA LYS A 37 44.90 -3.97 20.55
C LYS A 37 45.59 -4.19 19.19
N PRO A 38 45.01 -3.68 18.08
CA PRO A 38 45.58 -3.80 16.75
C PRO A 38 46.94 -3.11 16.64
N ILE A 39 47.89 -3.77 15.93
CA ILE A 39 49.21 -3.21 15.65
C ILE A 39 49.21 -2.67 14.23
N TRP A 40 49.28 -1.37 14.08
CA TRP A 40 49.32 -0.67 12.79
C TRP A 40 50.75 -0.57 12.30
N THR A 41 51.11 -1.39 11.28
CA THR A 41 52.47 -1.43 10.72
C THR A 41 52.55 -0.73 9.36
N GLU A 42 53.76 -0.50 8.87
CA GLU A 42 53.98 0.03 7.51
C GLU A 42 53.39 -0.92 6.44
N SER A 43 53.41 -2.22 6.65
CA SER A 43 52.79 -3.22 5.75
C SER A 43 51.29 -3.03 5.67
N VAL A 44 50.63 -2.84 6.82
CA VAL A 44 49.20 -2.55 6.90
C VAL A 44 48.86 -1.20 6.23
N TYR A 45 49.73 -0.21 6.40
CA TYR A 45 49.58 1.09 5.69
C TYR A 45 49.57 0.90 4.19
N ASN A 46 50.56 0.16 3.64
CA ASN A 46 50.68 -0.04 2.19
C ASN A 46 49.46 -0.82 1.63
N GLN A 47 48.96 -1.81 2.34
CA GLN A 47 47.76 -2.56 1.92
C GLN A 47 46.51 -1.69 1.92
N LEU A 48 46.30 -0.91 2.97
CA LEU A 48 45.17 0.04 3.07
C LEU A 48 45.31 1.16 2.03
N PHE A 49 46.52 1.67 1.79
CA PHE A 49 46.78 2.73 0.81
C PHE A 49 46.46 2.24 -0.62
N GLU A 50 46.90 1.03 -0.97
CA GLU A 50 46.60 0.43 -2.28
C GLU A 50 45.11 0.11 -2.43
N TYR A 51 44.44 -0.38 -1.37
CA TYR A 51 43.00 -0.64 -1.37
C TYR A 51 42.23 0.69 -1.55
N ILE A 52 42.56 1.71 -0.80
CA ILE A 52 41.94 3.05 -0.89
C ILE A 52 42.19 3.65 -2.28
N LYS A 53 43.42 3.58 -2.78
CA LYS A 53 43.80 4.04 -4.10
C LYS A 53 43.09 3.28 -5.24
N LYS A 54 42.86 1.98 -5.10
CA LYS A 54 42.14 1.15 -6.08
C LYS A 54 40.65 1.45 -6.09
N ASN A 55 40.08 1.73 -4.95
CA ASN A 55 38.63 2.03 -4.80
C ASN A 55 38.32 3.53 -4.99
N HIS A 56 39.34 4.40 -4.94
CA HIS A 56 39.22 5.83 -5.30
C HIS A 56 39.65 6.14 -6.75
N ARG A 57 39.94 5.13 -7.59
CA ARG A 57 40.24 5.31 -9.01
C ARG A 57 38.96 5.36 -9.85
N THR A 58 38.17 6.40 -9.65
CA THR A 58 37.33 7.05 -10.65
C THR A 58 37.03 8.50 -10.23
N GLU A 59 38.10 9.27 -10.00
CA GLU A 59 38.02 10.72 -10.10
C GLU A 59 39.46 11.19 -10.28
N GLU A 60 39.78 11.70 -11.48
CA GLU A 60 40.92 12.59 -11.67
C GLU A 60 40.67 13.76 -10.72
N VAL A 61 41.55 13.90 -9.72
CA VAL A 61 41.53 15.02 -8.78
C VAL A 61 41.93 16.27 -9.57
N ASP A 62 40.92 16.94 -10.12
CA ASP A 62 41.00 18.33 -10.47
C ASP A 62 41.16 19.13 -9.16
N ASN A 63 42.28 19.83 -8.98
CA ASN A 63 42.70 20.53 -7.78
C ASN A 63 41.96 21.87 -7.60
N THR A 64 40.62 21.88 -7.77
CA THR A 64 39.76 22.98 -7.38
C THR A 64 38.80 22.45 -6.31
N ARG A 65 39.13 22.66 -5.01
CA ARG A 65 38.11 22.60 -3.95
C ARG A 65 36.97 23.50 -4.40
N PRO A 66 35.75 23.01 -4.52
CA PRO A 66 34.64 23.86 -4.89
C PRO A 66 34.57 25.01 -3.89
N LEU A 67 34.48 26.26 -4.38
CA LEU A 67 34.35 27.48 -3.58
C LEU A 67 33.09 27.49 -2.69
N TYR A 68 32.33 26.38 -2.67
CA TYR A 68 31.07 26.22 -1.95
C TYR A 68 31.01 24.88 -1.22
N LYS A 69 30.26 24.86 -0.12
CA LYS A 69 29.98 23.63 0.64
C LYS A 69 28.91 22.82 -0.06
N THR A 70 29.10 21.51 -0.13
CA THR A 70 28.11 20.56 -0.63
C THR A 70 27.38 19.87 0.50
N THR A 71 26.19 19.30 0.21
CA THR A 71 25.42 18.49 1.15
C THR A 71 24.87 17.25 0.47
N LYS A 72 24.78 16.16 1.24
CA LYS A 72 24.22 14.87 0.83
C LYS A 72 22.93 14.61 1.59
N ILE A 73 22.11 13.66 1.11
CA ILE A 73 20.81 13.28 1.67
C ILE A 73 20.89 13.00 3.18
N ASN A 74 21.98 12.40 3.66
CA ASN A 74 22.14 11.98 5.06
C ASN A 74 22.51 13.12 6.03
N ASN A 75 22.68 14.34 5.55
CA ASN A 75 23.13 15.48 6.37
C ASN A 75 22.00 16.14 7.18
N ARG A 76 20.81 15.51 7.25
CA ARG A 76 19.66 15.98 8.04
C ARG A 76 19.46 15.13 9.30
N ARG A 77 19.20 15.77 10.43
CA ARG A 77 18.79 15.11 11.67
C ARG A 77 17.30 14.83 11.62
N TYR A 78 16.91 13.58 11.83
CA TYR A 78 15.50 13.18 11.79
C TYR A 78 15.24 12.05 12.79
N LEU A 79 14.12 12.15 13.53
CA LEU A 79 13.70 11.12 14.48
C LEU A 79 13.38 9.83 13.72
N GLY A 80 13.94 8.71 14.15
CA GLY A 80 13.71 7.42 13.51
C GLY A 80 14.47 7.22 12.19
N SER A 81 15.45 8.10 11.82
CA SER A 81 16.26 7.90 10.62
C SER A 81 16.94 6.52 10.62
N LYS A 82 16.75 5.76 9.56
CA LYS A 82 17.31 4.40 9.36
C LYS A 82 18.74 4.41 8.80
N TYR A 83 19.36 5.59 8.66
CA TYR A 83 20.70 5.69 8.06
C TYR A 83 21.73 4.73 8.65
N LYS A 84 21.73 4.56 9.98
CA LYS A 84 22.64 3.64 10.66
C LYS A 84 22.29 2.16 10.48
N LEU A 85 21.07 1.87 10.05
CA LEU A 85 20.58 0.51 9.81
C LEU A 85 20.65 0.11 8.33
N LEU A 86 21.09 1.00 7.45
CA LEU A 86 21.20 0.69 6.02
C LEU A 86 22.02 -0.57 5.74
N PRO A 87 23.20 -0.81 6.37
CA PRO A 87 23.94 -2.03 6.14
C PRO A 87 23.15 -3.31 6.48
N PHE A 88 22.34 -3.26 7.54
CA PHE A 88 21.47 -4.37 7.92
C PHE A 88 20.30 -4.55 6.94
N ILE A 89 19.64 -3.44 6.55
CA ILE A 89 18.53 -3.47 5.59
C ILE A 89 18.99 -3.98 4.22
N THR A 90 20.09 -3.44 3.69
CA THR A 90 20.62 -3.83 2.37
C THR A 90 21.05 -5.30 2.37
N LYS A 91 21.73 -5.75 3.44
CA LYS A 91 22.13 -7.15 3.59
C LYS A 91 20.93 -8.10 3.53
N VAL A 92 19.85 -7.82 4.27
CA VAL A 92 18.64 -8.67 4.25
C VAL A 92 18.01 -8.69 2.85
N VAL A 93 17.97 -7.54 2.16
CA VAL A 93 17.42 -7.50 0.79
C VAL A 93 18.30 -8.26 -0.19
N GLU A 94 19.62 -8.13 -0.11
CA GLU A 94 20.58 -8.82 -1.00
C GLU A 94 20.61 -10.34 -0.79
N GLU A 95 20.48 -10.80 0.46
CA GLU A 95 20.54 -12.23 0.80
C GLU A 95 19.21 -12.97 0.60
N GLU A 96 18.07 -12.29 0.77
CA GLU A 96 16.76 -12.94 0.86
C GLU A 96 15.81 -12.58 -0.29
N CYS A 97 16.09 -11.54 -1.09
CA CYS A 97 15.21 -11.08 -2.15
C CYS A 97 15.85 -11.25 -3.53
N GLU A 98 15.09 -11.82 -4.45
CA GLU A 98 15.54 -12.06 -5.83
C GLU A 98 14.83 -11.13 -6.82
N ASN A 99 15.53 -10.74 -7.89
CA ASN A 99 14.98 -9.99 -9.02
C ASN A 99 14.26 -8.69 -8.62
N ILE A 100 14.90 -7.88 -7.76
CA ILE A 100 14.40 -6.58 -7.34
C ILE A 100 14.87 -5.50 -8.31
N ASN A 101 13.94 -4.90 -9.04
CA ASN A 101 14.16 -3.79 -9.97
C ASN A 101 13.46 -2.50 -9.50
N THR A 102 12.38 -2.63 -8.71
CA THR A 102 11.59 -1.50 -8.21
C THR A 102 11.43 -1.61 -6.71
N ILE A 103 11.73 -0.52 -5.98
CA ILE A 103 11.57 -0.41 -4.53
C ILE A 103 10.65 0.77 -4.21
N ALA A 104 9.62 0.53 -3.40
CA ALA A 104 8.73 1.55 -2.88
C ALA A 104 8.98 1.77 -1.38
N ASP A 105 9.48 2.94 -0.99
CA ASP A 105 9.59 3.38 0.40
C ASP A 105 8.40 4.29 0.73
N VAL A 106 7.38 3.73 1.39
CA VAL A 106 6.08 4.38 1.53
C VAL A 106 5.91 5.22 2.80
N PHE A 107 6.92 5.20 3.69
CA PHE A 107 7.08 6.09 4.83
C PHE A 107 8.50 6.65 4.84
N ALA A 108 8.94 7.22 3.72
CA ALA A 108 10.33 7.43 3.39
C ALA A 108 11.09 8.43 4.30
N GLY A 109 10.39 9.29 5.03
CA GLY A 109 11.00 10.25 5.96
C GLY A 109 12.09 11.08 5.29
N THR A 110 13.36 10.83 5.63
CA THR A 110 14.49 11.51 4.99
C THR A 110 14.87 10.93 3.63
N GLY A 111 14.29 9.79 3.19
CA GLY A 111 14.67 9.08 1.99
C GLY A 111 15.94 8.23 2.15
N ALA A 112 16.39 7.98 3.38
CA ALA A 112 17.65 7.27 3.63
C ALA A 112 17.63 5.84 3.07
N VAL A 113 16.52 5.10 3.24
CA VAL A 113 16.41 3.72 2.73
C VAL A 113 16.35 3.72 1.21
N ALA A 114 15.52 4.58 0.61
CA ALA A 114 15.45 4.76 -0.83
C ALA A 114 16.84 5.04 -1.44
N SER A 115 17.65 5.89 -0.78
CA SER A 115 19.00 6.25 -1.28
C SER A 115 19.99 5.06 -1.28
N ALA A 116 19.75 4.03 -0.48
CA ALA A 116 20.61 2.83 -0.47
C ALA A 116 20.37 1.92 -1.69
N PHE A 117 19.28 2.14 -2.41
CA PHE A 117 18.89 1.36 -3.59
C PHE A 117 18.74 2.23 -4.85
N ILE A 118 19.57 3.28 -4.94
CA ILE A 118 19.46 4.26 -6.03
C ILE A 118 19.78 3.67 -7.42
N ASP A 119 20.38 2.49 -7.48
CA ASP A 119 20.60 1.71 -8.70
C ASP A 119 19.32 1.03 -9.23
N LYS A 120 18.22 1.11 -8.49
CA LYS A 120 16.90 0.58 -8.81
C LYS A 120 15.93 1.71 -9.15
N LYS A 121 14.76 1.37 -9.70
CA LYS A 121 13.64 2.31 -9.78
C LYS A 121 13.12 2.58 -8.36
N ILE A 122 13.13 3.84 -7.94
CA ILE A 122 12.70 4.28 -6.62
C ILE A 122 11.30 4.90 -6.68
N ILE A 123 10.43 4.45 -5.78
CA ILE A 123 9.16 5.11 -5.48
C ILE A 123 9.23 5.55 -4.02
N THR A 124 9.14 6.85 -3.76
CA THR A 124 9.09 7.39 -2.40
C THR A 124 7.75 8.01 -2.09
N ASN A 125 7.30 7.89 -0.83
CA ASN A 125 6.13 8.61 -0.36
C ASN A 125 6.32 9.11 1.07
N ASP A 126 5.83 10.30 1.33
CA ASP A 126 5.67 10.81 2.70
C ASP A 126 4.48 11.78 2.77
N ILE A 127 3.72 11.74 3.86
CA ILE A 127 2.60 12.63 4.09
C ILE A 127 3.07 14.08 4.37
N MET A 128 4.29 14.23 4.92
CA MET A 128 4.90 15.53 5.18
C MET A 128 5.48 16.11 3.88
N TYR A 129 4.99 17.28 3.49
CA TYR A 129 5.47 17.97 2.29
C TYR A 129 6.96 18.33 2.40
N SER A 130 7.45 18.63 3.61
CA SER A 130 8.86 18.91 3.88
C SER A 130 9.79 17.72 3.60
N ASN A 131 9.29 16.48 3.71
CA ASN A 131 10.02 15.29 3.30
C ASN A 131 9.89 15.08 1.79
N TYR A 132 8.66 15.14 1.27
CA TYR A 132 8.38 15.02 -0.16
C TYR A 132 9.23 15.98 -1.02
N ILE A 133 9.33 17.25 -0.65
CA ILE A 133 10.13 18.21 -1.43
C ILE A 133 11.63 17.85 -1.43
N CYS A 134 12.12 17.25 -0.32
CA CYS A 134 13.46 16.71 -0.28
C CYS A 134 13.61 15.48 -1.18
N HIS A 135 12.59 14.59 -1.25
CA HIS A 135 12.62 13.45 -2.16
C HIS A 135 12.67 13.91 -3.62
N VAL A 136 11.88 14.91 -3.99
CA VAL A 136 11.95 15.52 -5.34
C VAL A 136 13.37 16.04 -5.63
N ALA A 137 14.01 16.71 -4.67
CA ALA A 137 15.38 17.18 -4.84
C ALA A 137 16.35 16.03 -5.11
N TRP A 138 16.27 14.94 -4.35
CA TRP A 138 17.22 13.82 -4.41
C TRP A 138 16.92 12.81 -5.51
N PHE A 139 15.66 12.51 -5.79
CA PHE A 139 15.26 11.35 -6.60
C PHE A 139 14.51 11.68 -7.89
N ASP A 140 14.03 12.91 -8.10
CA ASP A 140 13.31 13.27 -9.31
C ASP A 140 14.21 13.20 -10.55
N SER A 141 13.62 12.90 -11.71
CA SER A 141 14.31 12.78 -12.99
C SER A 141 14.41 14.09 -13.77
N GLU A 142 13.68 15.14 -13.35
CA GLU A 142 13.70 16.42 -14.07
C GLU A 142 15.13 17.02 -14.08
N PRO A 143 15.68 17.36 -15.24
CA PRO A 143 17.03 17.94 -15.33
C PRO A 143 17.11 19.30 -14.61
N TYR A 144 18.23 19.58 -13.96
CA TYR A 144 18.50 20.87 -13.32
C TYR A 144 19.87 21.42 -13.70
N SER A 145 20.03 22.73 -13.57
CA SER A 145 21.31 23.38 -13.76
C SER A 145 22.07 23.56 -12.46
N GLU A 146 23.11 22.75 -12.25
CA GLU A 146 23.99 22.87 -11.05
C GLU A 146 24.58 24.28 -10.92
N GLN A 147 25.08 24.86 -12.01
CA GLN A 147 25.63 26.22 -12.01
C GLN A 147 24.62 27.26 -11.52
N LYS A 148 23.36 27.13 -11.91
CA LYS A 148 22.27 28.01 -11.47
C LYS A 148 22.03 27.86 -9.96
N ILE A 149 21.99 26.64 -9.45
CA ILE A 149 21.80 26.32 -8.01
C ILE A 149 22.96 26.89 -7.20
N VAL A 150 24.20 26.65 -7.62
CA VAL A 150 25.42 27.19 -6.99
C VAL A 150 25.35 28.72 -6.92
N LYS A 151 25.07 29.38 -8.05
CA LYS A 151 24.98 30.84 -8.12
C LYS A 151 23.94 31.42 -7.17
N LEU A 152 22.75 30.78 -7.09
CA LEU A 152 21.71 31.26 -6.21
C LEU A 152 22.06 31.02 -4.73
N ILE A 153 22.60 29.86 -4.36
CA ILE A 153 23.02 29.58 -2.99
C ILE A 153 24.13 30.50 -2.54
N MET A 154 25.14 30.79 -3.39
CA MET A 154 26.18 31.75 -3.07
C MET A 154 25.61 33.17 -2.86
N LYS A 155 24.67 33.59 -3.72
CA LYS A 155 23.95 34.87 -3.54
C LYS A 155 23.23 34.90 -2.19
N TYR A 156 22.47 33.85 -1.84
CA TYR A 156 21.73 33.79 -0.59
C TYR A 156 22.66 33.79 0.63
N ASN A 157 23.79 33.12 0.58
CA ASN A 157 24.78 33.12 1.68
C ASN A 157 25.37 34.48 1.97
N GLN A 158 25.62 35.30 0.91
CA GLN A 158 26.27 36.60 1.02
C GLN A 158 25.33 37.76 1.39
N MET A 159 23.99 37.54 1.30
CA MET A 159 23.03 38.61 1.50
C MET A 159 22.71 38.89 2.97
N THR A 160 22.46 40.15 3.26
CA THR A 160 21.82 40.62 4.50
C THR A 160 20.42 41.11 4.19
N VAL A 161 19.44 40.85 5.09
CA VAL A 161 18.06 41.24 4.92
C VAL A 161 17.61 42.03 6.15
N GLU A 162 17.21 43.27 5.96
CA GLU A 162 16.76 44.13 7.04
C GLU A 162 15.24 44.18 7.19
N GLU A 163 14.51 43.88 6.11
CA GLU A 163 13.04 43.92 6.07
C GLU A 163 12.39 42.76 6.81
N ASP A 164 11.38 43.09 7.61
CA ASP A 164 10.57 42.09 8.30
C ASP A 164 9.69 41.33 7.32
N ASN A 165 9.44 40.06 7.65
CA ASN A 165 8.64 39.15 6.85
C ASN A 165 7.92 38.13 7.74
N TYR A 166 7.21 37.19 7.13
CA TYR A 166 6.47 36.17 7.86
C TYR A 166 7.33 35.42 8.89
N MET A 167 8.59 35.08 8.53
CA MET A 167 9.47 34.34 9.44
C MET A 167 9.92 35.19 10.62
N SER A 168 10.34 36.45 10.39
CA SER A 168 10.75 37.35 11.47
C SER A 168 9.60 37.68 12.40
N THR A 169 8.39 37.87 11.85
CA THR A 169 7.18 38.16 12.64
C THR A 169 6.75 36.99 13.53
N CYS A 170 6.83 35.77 13.01
CA CYS A 170 6.30 34.59 13.68
C CYS A 170 7.32 33.83 14.56
N PHE A 171 8.61 33.82 14.18
CA PHE A 171 9.59 32.87 14.73
C PHE A 171 10.89 33.52 15.24
N ALA A 172 11.05 34.85 15.16
CA ALA A 172 12.24 35.53 15.68
C ALA A 172 12.43 35.27 17.18
N ASP A 173 13.68 35.12 17.57
CA ASP A 173 14.14 34.90 18.96
C ASP A 173 13.55 33.68 19.64
N THR A 174 13.01 32.74 18.85
CA THR A 174 12.53 31.43 19.29
C THR A 174 13.43 30.32 18.78
N TYR A 175 13.24 29.92 17.54
CA TYR A 175 14.07 28.88 16.88
C TYR A 175 15.31 29.43 16.21
N PHE A 176 15.29 30.71 15.79
CA PHE A 176 16.34 31.39 15.06
C PHE A 176 16.46 32.84 15.56
N SER A 177 17.62 33.47 15.29
CA SER A 177 17.80 34.91 15.49
C SER A 177 16.86 35.70 14.57
N LEU A 178 16.61 36.98 14.91
CA LEU A 178 15.82 37.86 14.06
C LEU A 178 16.45 38.01 12.65
N GLU A 179 17.77 38.12 12.59
CA GLU A 179 18.54 38.24 11.33
C GLU A 179 18.33 36.99 10.45
N ASP A 180 18.50 35.78 11.03
CA ASP A 180 18.31 34.52 10.30
C ASP A 180 16.86 34.33 9.87
N CYS A 181 15.88 34.73 10.69
CA CYS A 181 14.47 34.70 10.32
C CYS A 181 14.18 35.60 9.11
N ARG A 182 14.68 36.82 9.08
CA ARG A 182 14.54 37.72 7.92
C ARG A 182 15.14 37.10 6.66
N LYS A 183 16.33 36.51 6.78
CA LYS A 183 17.03 35.85 5.69
C LYS A 183 16.30 34.62 5.18
N ILE A 184 15.83 33.73 6.08
CA ILE A 184 15.03 32.54 5.74
C ILE A 184 13.75 32.93 4.99
N GLY A 185 13.02 33.91 5.50
CA GLY A 185 11.76 34.37 4.89
C GLY A 185 11.98 34.96 3.49
N TYR A 186 13.02 35.80 3.32
CA TYR A 186 13.36 36.36 2.02
C TYR A 186 13.76 35.27 1.02
N ILE A 187 14.62 34.33 1.41
CA ILE A 187 15.10 33.26 0.54
C ILE A 187 13.90 32.41 0.07
N ARG A 188 13.02 32.07 1.00
CA ARG A 188 11.86 31.24 0.68
C ARG A 188 10.89 31.93 -0.27
N GLU A 189 10.70 33.23 -0.09
CA GLU A 189 9.88 34.05 -0.99
C GLU A 189 10.52 34.18 -2.38
N ASP A 190 11.83 34.48 -2.48
CA ASP A 190 12.55 34.60 -3.75
C ASP A 190 12.51 33.27 -4.54
N ILE A 191 12.68 32.12 -3.86
CA ILE A 191 12.54 30.81 -4.49
C ILE A 191 11.14 30.64 -5.11
N GLU A 192 10.08 30.99 -4.39
CA GLU A 192 8.72 30.85 -4.89
C GLU A 192 8.42 31.78 -6.06
N GLN A 193 8.86 33.04 -5.98
CA GLN A 193 8.70 34.00 -7.06
C GLN A 193 9.45 33.58 -8.32
N ARG A 194 10.64 32.99 -8.18
CA ARG A 194 11.43 32.46 -9.33
C ARG A 194 10.71 31.29 -9.98
N TYR A 195 10.13 30.41 -9.18
CA TYR A 195 9.35 29.28 -9.68
C TYR A 195 8.11 29.74 -10.45
N GLN A 196 7.35 30.67 -9.89
CA GLN A 196 6.17 31.27 -10.54
C GLN A 196 6.54 31.98 -11.85
N LYS A 197 7.69 32.66 -11.89
CA LYS A 197 8.24 33.32 -13.10
C LYS A 197 8.93 32.36 -14.07
N LYS A 198 8.89 31.03 -13.81
CA LYS A 198 9.55 29.98 -14.61
C LYS A 198 11.07 30.19 -14.81
N GLN A 199 11.73 30.87 -13.88
CA GLN A 199 13.18 31.05 -13.86
C GLN A 199 13.91 29.81 -13.32
N ILE A 200 13.23 29.02 -12.52
CA ILE A 200 13.64 27.71 -12.00
C ILE A 200 12.51 26.70 -12.25
N ASN A 201 12.88 25.43 -12.47
CA ASN A 201 11.92 24.34 -12.60
C ASN A 201 11.56 23.72 -11.25
N ALA A 202 10.71 22.68 -11.24
CA ALA A 202 10.24 22.08 -10.00
C ALA A 202 11.38 21.45 -9.19
N ARG A 203 12.31 20.73 -9.84
CA ARG A 203 13.46 20.12 -9.18
C ARG A 203 14.45 21.17 -8.66
N GLU A 204 14.73 22.24 -9.41
CA GLU A 204 15.56 23.36 -8.96
C GLU A 204 14.97 24.05 -7.73
N ARG A 205 13.63 24.24 -7.71
CA ARG A 205 12.88 24.70 -6.54
C ARG A 205 13.08 23.77 -5.35
N ALA A 206 12.94 22.46 -5.56
CA ALA A 206 13.11 21.44 -4.53
C ALA A 206 14.54 21.42 -3.96
N LEU A 207 15.57 21.52 -4.81
CA LEU A 207 16.97 21.57 -4.40
C LEU A 207 17.26 22.80 -3.52
N LEU A 208 16.75 23.97 -3.88
CA LEU A 208 16.94 25.20 -3.11
C LEU A 208 16.20 25.13 -1.76
N ILE A 209 14.96 24.62 -1.74
CA ILE A 209 14.20 24.41 -0.49
C ILE A 209 14.91 23.38 0.40
N THR A 210 15.38 22.27 -0.15
CA THR A 210 16.12 21.23 0.59
C THR A 210 17.39 21.81 1.21
N SER A 211 18.17 22.59 0.45
CA SER A 211 19.34 23.30 0.97
C SER A 211 19.01 24.21 2.14
N LEU A 212 17.91 24.98 2.03
CA LEU A 212 17.43 25.86 3.09
C LEU A 212 17.03 25.08 4.34
N LEU A 213 16.19 24.03 4.21
CA LEU A 213 15.74 23.20 5.33
C LEU A 213 16.93 22.54 6.07
N TYR A 214 17.95 22.08 5.34
CA TYR A 214 19.15 21.48 5.92
C TYR A 214 20.02 22.54 6.64
N ALA A 215 20.09 23.74 6.12
CA ALA A 215 20.78 24.85 6.77
C ALA A 215 20.07 25.28 8.06
N MET A 216 18.73 25.34 8.04
CA MET A 216 17.90 25.64 9.21
C MET A 216 18.11 24.62 10.33
N ASP A 217 18.12 23.31 10.00
CA ASP A 217 18.34 22.23 11.01
C ASP A 217 19.70 22.34 11.72
N LYS A 218 20.72 22.92 11.08
CA LYS A 218 22.07 23.10 11.67
C LYS A 218 22.14 24.21 12.70
N ILE A 219 21.29 25.24 12.54
CA ILE A 219 21.31 26.45 13.38
C ILE A 219 20.14 26.53 14.36
N ALA A 220 19.13 25.67 14.18
CA ALA A 220 17.90 25.72 14.95
C ALA A 220 18.15 25.52 16.46
N ASN A 221 17.61 26.43 17.27
CA ASN A 221 17.58 26.33 18.72
C ASN A 221 16.58 25.29 19.19
N THR A 222 16.90 24.04 19.02
CA THR A 222 16.06 22.90 19.40
C THR A 222 16.83 21.82 20.14
N CYS A 223 16.11 20.87 20.74
CA CYS A 223 16.67 19.64 21.30
C CYS A 223 16.60 18.45 20.32
N GLY A 224 16.64 18.72 19.00
CA GLY A 224 16.56 17.72 17.91
C GLY A 224 15.19 17.61 17.24
N HIS A 225 14.22 18.39 17.68
CA HIS A 225 12.89 18.54 17.07
C HIS A 225 12.26 19.90 17.45
N TYR A 226 11.26 20.36 16.70
CA TYR A 226 10.66 21.70 16.84
C TYR A 226 9.45 21.76 17.78
N ASP A 227 9.27 20.77 18.67
CA ASP A 227 8.19 20.81 19.69
C ASP A 227 8.43 21.91 20.76
N ALA A 228 9.70 22.25 20.98
CA ALA A 228 10.10 23.27 21.93
C ALA A 228 11.46 23.89 21.55
N TYR A 229 11.70 25.09 22.01
CA TYR A 229 12.98 25.79 21.92
C TYR A 229 13.48 26.17 23.31
N ARG A 230 14.78 26.43 23.42
CA ARG A 230 15.41 26.86 24.68
C ARG A 230 15.27 28.38 24.82
N GLN A 231 14.89 28.83 26.01
CA GLN A 231 14.78 30.27 26.31
C GLN A 231 16.12 30.85 26.75
N GLY A 232 16.37 32.13 26.48
CA GLY A 232 17.51 32.88 26.95
C GLY A 232 18.86 32.46 26.40
N ILE A 233 18.91 31.87 25.21
CA ILE A 233 20.16 31.52 24.53
C ILE A 233 20.66 32.65 23.63
N VAL A 234 21.98 32.66 23.41
CA VAL A 234 22.62 33.46 22.38
C VAL A 234 22.76 32.63 21.10
N PHE A 235 22.34 33.16 19.98
CA PHE A 235 22.47 32.50 18.66
C PHE A 235 23.90 32.71 18.15
N GLU A 236 24.75 31.69 18.23
CA GLU A 236 26.15 31.72 17.79
C GLU A 236 26.34 31.31 16.32
N LYS A 237 25.34 30.64 15.73
CA LYS A 237 25.39 30.07 14.38
C LYS A 237 24.44 30.83 13.49
N HIS A 238 24.91 31.15 12.30
CA HIS A 238 24.12 31.82 11.27
C HIS A 238 23.81 30.91 10.10
N LEU A 239 22.76 31.25 9.34
CA LEU A 239 22.26 30.47 8.20
C LEU A 239 23.30 30.44 7.09
N GLU A 240 23.78 29.24 6.78
CA GLU A 240 24.67 28.99 5.63
C GLU A 240 24.14 27.79 4.85
N MET A 241 23.68 28.03 3.63
CA MET A 241 23.19 27.02 2.72
C MET A 241 24.33 26.27 2.04
N SER A 242 24.18 24.97 1.83
CA SER A 242 25.10 24.09 1.11
C SER A 242 24.45 23.57 -0.16
N VAL A 243 25.22 23.34 -1.21
CA VAL A 243 24.71 22.85 -2.51
C VAL A 243 24.37 21.37 -2.41
N PRO A 244 23.11 20.97 -2.67
CA PRO A 244 22.76 19.55 -2.76
C PRO A 244 23.37 18.92 -4.01
N THR A 245 23.89 17.69 -3.88
CA THR A 245 24.55 16.94 -4.96
C THR A 245 23.84 15.59 -5.18
N PRO A 246 22.68 15.56 -5.86
CA PRO A 246 21.98 14.31 -6.17
C PRO A 246 22.63 13.56 -7.36
N GLU A 247 22.42 12.24 -7.40
CA GLU A 247 22.85 11.37 -8.49
C GLU A 247 21.85 11.47 -9.65
N GLN A 248 22.13 12.34 -10.65
CA GLN A 248 21.18 12.65 -11.72
C GLN A 248 20.90 11.46 -12.65
N HIS A 249 21.93 10.73 -13.04
CA HIS A 249 21.87 9.65 -14.05
C HIS A 249 21.19 8.37 -13.55
N LEU A 250 20.95 8.25 -12.26
CA LEU A 250 20.27 7.09 -11.65
C LEU A 250 18.79 7.32 -11.40
N ASN A 251 18.25 8.48 -11.78
CA ASN A 251 16.90 8.90 -11.38
C ASN A 251 15.83 8.81 -12.48
N GLU A 252 16.14 8.29 -13.66
CA GLU A 252 15.29 8.39 -14.87
C GLU A 252 13.84 7.90 -14.70
N ASN A 253 13.62 6.90 -13.84
CA ASN A 253 12.30 6.28 -13.65
C ASN A 253 11.75 6.44 -12.23
N ASN A 254 12.38 7.26 -11.40
CA ASN A 254 11.97 7.45 -10.02
C ASN A 254 10.70 8.30 -9.93
N ILE A 255 9.88 8.02 -8.90
CA ILE A 255 8.62 8.73 -8.67
C ILE A 255 8.52 9.10 -7.19
N CYS A 256 8.18 10.36 -6.92
CA CYS A 256 7.98 10.87 -5.56
C CYS A 256 6.50 11.23 -5.35
N TYR A 257 5.90 10.74 -4.25
CA TYR A 257 4.51 11.01 -3.87
C TYR A 257 4.42 11.78 -2.55
N ASN A 258 3.35 12.57 -2.40
CA ASN A 258 3.00 13.24 -1.15
C ASN A 258 1.53 12.95 -0.83
N THR A 259 1.26 11.79 -0.28
CA THR A 259 -0.10 11.35 0.03
C THR A 259 -0.15 10.39 1.23
N ASP A 260 -1.35 10.00 1.65
CA ASP A 260 -1.55 8.95 2.65
C ASP A 260 -1.10 7.59 2.08
N SER A 261 -0.19 6.89 2.78
CA SER A 261 0.39 5.63 2.32
C SER A 261 -0.67 4.54 2.07
N ASN A 262 -1.75 4.52 2.87
CA ASN A 262 -2.84 3.56 2.67
C ASN A 262 -3.65 3.82 1.37
N LYS A 263 -3.67 5.06 0.89
CA LYS A 263 -4.26 5.38 -0.42
C LYS A 263 -3.32 5.00 -1.55
N LEU A 264 -2.05 5.36 -1.41
CA LEU A 264 -1.04 5.12 -2.42
C LEU A 264 -0.89 3.63 -2.76
N MET A 265 -0.93 2.75 -1.75
CA MET A 265 -0.68 1.31 -1.96
C MET A 265 -1.62 0.63 -2.93
N SER A 266 -2.82 1.17 -3.16
CA SER A 266 -3.75 0.66 -4.18
C SER A 266 -3.47 1.20 -5.60
N GLU A 267 -2.51 2.11 -5.75
CA GLU A 267 -2.22 2.83 -7.00
C GLU A 267 -0.82 2.49 -7.56
N ILE A 268 0.03 1.81 -6.77
CA ILE A 268 1.40 1.47 -7.15
C ILE A 268 1.70 -0.02 -7.04
N GLU A 269 2.67 -0.46 -7.84
CA GLU A 269 3.26 -1.79 -7.82
C GLU A 269 4.78 -1.66 -7.70
N ALA A 270 5.42 -2.55 -6.93
CA ALA A 270 6.86 -2.62 -6.77
C ALA A 270 7.32 -4.06 -6.52
N ASP A 271 8.60 -4.38 -6.79
CA ASP A 271 9.13 -5.68 -6.42
C ASP A 271 9.31 -5.81 -4.90
N LEU A 272 9.75 -4.73 -4.25
CA LEU A 272 9.89 -4.63 -2.80
C LEU A 272 9.19 -3.38 -2.27
N VAL A 273 8.29 -3.55 -1.30
CA VAL A 273 7.68 -2.45 -0.54
C VAL A 273 8.34 -2.40 0.84
N TYR A 274 9.06 -1.31 1.11
CA TYR A 274 9.63 -1.01 2.42
C TYR A 274 8.65 -0.18 3.25
N ILE A 275 8.41 -0.60 4.49
CA ILE A 275 7.42 0.00 5.40
C ILE A 275 8.07 0.30 6.73
N ASP A 276 8.15 1.57 7.12
CA ASP A 276 8.65 2.06 8.42
C ASP A 276 7.63 3.04 9.03
N PRO A 277 6.47 2.56 9.48
CA PRO A 277 5.41 3.42 9.97
C PRO A 277 5.78 3.99 11.35
N PRO A 278 5.22 5.13 11.75
CA PRO A 278 5.37 5.61 13.12
C PRO A 278 4.95 4.56 14.15
N TYR A 279 5.81 4.24 15.10
CA TYR A 279 5.59 3.19 16.14
C TYR A 279 5.40 3.75 17.56
N ASN A 280 5.14 5.06 17.68
CA ASN A 280 4.85 5.71 18.96
C ASN A 280 3.75 6.77 18.81
N SER A 281 3.24 7.28 19.93
CA SER A 281 2.16 8.27 19.94
C SER A 281 2.58 9.68 19.51
N ARG A 282 3.88 9.92 19.26
CA ARG A 282 4.39 11.23 18.84
C ARG A 282 4.12 11.44 17.35
N GLN A 283 3.34 12.45 17.04
CA GLN A 283 3.08 12.85 15.66
C GLN A 283 4.29 13.58 15.05
N TYR A 284 4.78 13.12 13.90
CA TYR A 284 5.89 13.78 13.20
C TYR A 284 5.55 15.21 12.77
N CYS A 285 4.29 15.47 12.43
CA CYS A 285 3.81 16.82 12.13
C CYS A 285 3.88 17.78 13.32
N ASP A 286 3.92 17.28 14.56
CA ASP A 286 4.18 18.11 15.74
C ASP A 286 5.67 18.38 15.91
N ALA A 287 6.51 17.35 15.69
CA ALA A 287 7.96 17.46 15.86
C ALA A 287 8.64 18.33 14.76
N TYR A 288 8.06 18.38 13.56
CA TYR A 288 8.64 19.06 12.38
C TYR A 288 7.72 20.12 11.77
N HIS A 289 6.76 20.65 12.54
CA HIS A 289 5.77 21.62 12.08
C HIS A 289 6.37 22.86 11.39
N LEU A 290 7.53 23.32 11.87
CA LEU A 290 8.19 24.51 11.31
C LEU A 290 8.78 24.22 9.94
N LEU A 291 9.45 23.09 9.77
CA LEU A 291 9.99 22.69 8.46
C LEU A 291 8.86 22.45 7.44
N GLU A 292 7.73 21.90 7.89
CA GLU A 292 6.54 21.72 7.06
C GLU A 292 5.96 23.08 6.63
N ASN A 293 5.87 24.03 7.55
CA ASN A 293 5.41 25.39 7.26
C ASN A 293 6.30 26.07 6.21
N ILE A 294 7.63 25.98 6.38
CA ILE A 294 8.58 26.58 5.45
C ILE A 294 8.57 25.87 4.08
N ALA A 295 8.44 24.56 4.06
CA ALA A 295 8.39 23.82 2.82
C ALA A 295 7.14 24.17 2.00
N ARG A 296 5.96 24.23 2.63
CA ARG A 296 4.69 24.61 1.96
C ARG A 296 4.63 26.09 1.59
N TRP A 297 5.08 26.93 2.47
CA TRP A 297 5.07 28.39 2.34
C TRP A 297 3.68 29.03 2.16
N GLU A 298 2.68 28.42 2.79
CA GLU A 298 1.31 28.92 2.81
C GLU A 298 1.12 30.08 3.80
N LYS A 299 2.14 30.33 4.66
CA LYS A 299 2.18 31.40 5.68
C LYS A 299 0.98 31.36 6.62
N PRO A 300 0.64 30.20 7.19
CA PRO A 300 -0.53 30.06 8.05
C PRO A 300 -0.34 30.81 9.38
N GLU A 301 -1.44 31.09 10.06
CA GLU A 301 -1.41 31.56 11.43
C GLU A 301 -0.79 30.48 12.35
N VAL A 302 0.01 30.93 13.33
CA VAL A 302 0.72 30.04 14.25
C VAL A 302 0.31 30.31 15.69
N PHE A 303 0.20 29.23 16.51
CA PHE A 303 -0.40 29.28 17.83
C PHE A 303 0.52 28.68 18.90
N GLY A 304 0.32 29.11 20.12
CA GLY A 304 0.98 28.59 21.32
C GLY A 304 2.46 28.95 21.42
N VAL A 305 3.12 28.47 22.48
CA VAL A 305 4.53 28.78 22.77
C VAL A 305 5.46 28.28 21.65
N ALA A 306 5.20 27.09 21.12
CA ALA A 306 6.01 26.49 20.05
C ALA A 306 5.65 27.00 18.64
N ARG A 307 4.80 28.03 18.51
CA ARG A 307 4.42 28.64 17.24
C ARG A 307 3.99 27.64 16.17
N LYS A 308 3.05 26.72 16.52
CA LYS A 308 2.57 25.65 15.62
C LYS A 308 1.42 26.11 14.74
N MET A 309 1.44 25.74 13.48
CA MET A 309 0.32 25.86 12.55
C MET A 309 -0.75 24.79 12.80
N ASP A 310 -1.92 24.86 12.16
CA ASP A 310 -2.86 23.72 12.14
C ASP A 310 -2.26 22.52 11.40
N ARG A 311 -2.32 21.35 12.03
CA ARG A 311 -1.72 20.08 11.55
C ARG A 311 -2.73 18.95 11.48
N THR A 312 -4.03 19.26 11.58
CA THR A 312 -5.10 18.26 11.67
C THR A 312 -5.06 17.27 10.52
N LYS A 313 -4.79 17.76 9.30
CA LYS A 313 -4.70 16.95 8.07
C LYS A 313 -3.44 16.09 7.97
N LEU A 314 -2.40 16.35 8.78
CA LEU A 314 -1.10 15.68 8.75
C LEU A 314 -0.95 14.61 9.85
N LYS A 315 -1.99 14.41 10.67
CA LYS A 315 -1.95 13.44 11.77
C LYS A 315 -2.03 12.02 11.24
N SER A 316 -1.04 11.20 11.62
CA SER A 316 -0.98 9.79 11.25
C SER A 316 -1.87 8.92 12.14
N LYS A 317 -2.62 8.01 11.53
CA LYS A 317 -3.39 6.95 12.22
C LYS A 317 -2.46 5.96 12.96
N TYR A 318 -1.24 5.79 12.47
CA TYR A 318 -0.22 4.92 13.08
C TYR A 318 0.28 5.42 14.44
N CYS A 319 0.08 6.70 14.77
CA CYS A 319 0.34 7.26 16.09
C CYS A 319 -0.86 7.15 17.05
N THR A 320 -1.87 6.34 16.75
CA THR A 320 -3.11 6.18 17.53
C THR A 320 -3.42 4.71 17.80
N GLN A 321 -4.44 4.42 18.61
CA GLN A 321 -4.96 3.06 18.83
C GLN A 321 -5.45 2.36 17.54
N ARG A 322 -5.57 3.08 16.44
CA ARG A 322 -5.97 2.53 15.13
C ARG A 322 -4.80 2.00 14.31
N ALA A 323 -3.58 1.99 14.85
CA ALA A 323 -2.36 1.62 14.13
C ALA A 323 -2.44 0.21 13.51
N ALA A 324 -2.85 -0.81 14.28
CA ALA A 324 -2.97 -2.18 13.77
C ALA A 324 -3.98 -2.29 12.61
N LYS A 325 -5.15 -1.61 12.74
CA LYS A 325 -6.15 -1.59 11.67
C LYS A 325 -5.67 -0.85 10.42
N ALA A 326 -4.94 0.26 10.60
CA ALA A 326 -4.36 1.00 9.49
C ALA A 326 -3.28 0.17 8.79
N PHE A 327 -2.47 -0.56 9.54
CA PHE A 327 -1.45 -1.47 9.01
C PHE A 327 -2.08 -2.64 8.24
N GLU A 328 -3.12 -3.30 8.78
CA GLU A 328 -3.85 -4.36 8.07
C GLU A 328 -4.41 -3.86 6.73
N GLN A 329 -5.05 -2.67 6.71
CA GLN A 329 -5.54 -2.06 5.48
C GLN A 329 -4.42 -1.73 4.48
N LEU A 330 -3.25 -1.31 4.95
CA LEU A 330 -2.09 -1.05 4.10
C LEU A 330 -1.63 -2.35 3.44
N ILE A 331 -1.38 -3.40 4.25
CA ILE A 331 -0.88 -4.70 3.78
C ILE A 331 -1.87 -5.37 2.82
N ASP A 332 -3.17 -5.28 3.08
CA ASP A 332 -4.21 -5.81 2.17
C ASP A 332 -4.12 -5.19 0.76
N SER A 333 -3.65 -3.93 0.65
CA SER A 333 -3.54 -3.19 -0.61
C SER A 333 -2.15 -3.29 -1.26
N VAL A 334 -1.17 -3.97 -0.66
CA VAL A 334 0.18 -4.10 -1.23
C VAL A 334 0.19 -5.02 -2.44
N HIS A 335 0.78 -4.55 -3.54
CA HIS A 335 1.09 -5.33 -4.74
C HIS A 335 2.62 -5.39 -4.90
N ALA A 336 3.24 -6.45 -4.36
CA ALA A 336 4.69 -6.62 -4.37
C ALA A 336 5.11 -8.10 -4.30
N LYS A 337 6.34 -8.40 -4.69
CA LYS A 337 6.97 -9.73 -4.45
C LYS A 337 7.40 -9.87 -2.99
N TYR A 338 7.87 -8.76 -2.41
CA TYR A 338 8.37 -8.73 -1.03
C TYR A 338 7.83 -7.51 -0.28
N ILE A 339 7.54 -7.70 1.00
CA ILE A 339 7.26 -6.63 1.95
C ILE A 339 8.33 -6.68 3.01
N LEU A 340 9.02 -5.57 3.25
CA LEU A 340 10.02 -5.44 4.32
C LEU A 340 9.53 -4.39 5.33
N LEU A 341 9.01 -4.86 6.46
CA LEU A 341 8.58 -4.00 7.56
C LEU A 341 9.74 -3.82 8.54
N SER A 342 10.12 -2.58 8.84
CA SER A 342 10.98 -2.21 9.96
C SER A 342 10.12 -1.84 11.16
N TYR A 343 10.28 -2.56 12.28
CA TYR A 343 9.50 -2.31 13.50
C TYR A 343 10.29 -2.65 14.77
N ASN A 344 10.29 -1.73 15.72
CA ASN A 344 11.08 -1.81 16.96
C ASN A 344 10.34 -2.64 18.03
N ASN A 345 11.09 -3.35 18.91
CA ASN A 345 10.53 -4.16 20.00
C ASN A 345 10.07 -3.37 21.22
N MET A 346 9.82 -2.05 21.11
CA MET A 346 9.38 -1.19 22.23
C MET A 346 8.07 -1.66 22.93
N ALA A 347 7.38 -2.65 22.36
CA ALA A 347 6.15 -3.21 22.92
C ALA A 347 6.33 -3.91 24.28
N GLU A 348 7.51 -4.46 24.56
CA GLU A 348 7.79 -5.21 25.81
C GLU A 348 8.11 -4.32 27.03
N LYS A 349 8.22 -3.01 26.85
CA LYS A 349 8.61 -2.09 27.93
C LYS A 349 7.39 -1.40 28.52
N GLY A 350 6.97 -1.85 29.69
CA GLY A 350 5.85 -1.42 30.53
C GLY A 350 5.79 0.05 30.94
N ASN A 351 6.00 0.99 30.04
CA ASN A 351 5.69 2.39 30.25
C ASN A 351 4.47 2.77 29.41
N ASP A 352 3.32 2.88 30.07
CA ASP A 352 1.98 3.17 29.58
C ASP A 352 1.79 4.45 28.73
N ARG A 353 2.85 5.09 28.27
CA ARG A 353 2.77 6.35 27.51
C ARG A 353 2.60 6.20 26.01
N SER A 354 2.59 4.99 25.46
CA SER A 354 2.41 4.78 24.02
C SER A 354 1.30 3.77 23.72
N ASN A 355 0.08 4.27 23.57
CA ASN A 355 -1.10 3.49 23.17
C ASN A 355 -1.16 3.22 21.64
N ALA A 356 -0.13 3.58 20.90
CA ALA A 356 -0.08 3.44 19.44
C ALA A 356 0.94 2.35 19.07
N LYS A 357 0.59 1.09 19.37
CA LYS A 357 1.48 -0.06 19.12
C LYS A 357 0.75 -1.08 18.27
N ILE A 358 1.49 -1.71 17.36
CA ILE A 358 1.05 -2.93 16.70
C ILE A 358 1.78 -4.05 17.44
N SER A 359 1.05 -5.03 17.96
CA SER A 359 1.65 -6.17 18.65
C SER A 359 2.38 -7.09 17.66
N ASP A 360 3.33 -7.87 18.14
CA ASP A 360 4.04 -8.83 17.29
C ASP A 360 3.08 -9.87 16.72
N GLU A 361 2.08 -10.28 17.51
CA GLU A 361 1.03 -11.19 17.07
C GLU A 361 0.21 -10.58 15.92
N ASP A 362 -0.13 -9.29 16.02
CA ASP A 362 -0.84 -8.60 14.92
C ASP A 362 0.03 -8.45 13.68
N ILE A 363 1.32 -8.09 13.83
CA ILE A 363 2.26 -7.98 12.70
C ILE A 363 2.36 -9.33 11.98
N MET A 364 2.63 -10.41 12.71
CA MET A 364 2.74 -11.75 12.13
C MET A 364 1.44 -12.18 11.46
N ARG A 365 0.33 -12.10 12.19
CA ARG A 365 -1.01 -12.46 11.67
C ARG A 365 -1.36 -11.70 10.37
N ILE A 366 -1.00 -10.41 10.28
CA ILE A 366 -1.31 -9.58 9.12
C ILE A 366 -0.40 -9.94 7.94
N LEU A 367 0.91 -10.09 8.17
CA LEU A 367 1.88 -10.41 7.11
C LEU A 367 1.74 -11.84 6.61
N GLU A 368 1.46 -12.81 7.48
CA GLU A 368 1.26 -14.23 7.11
C GLU A 368 0.05 -14.44 6.19
N LYS A 369 -0.91 -13.52 6.19
CA LYS A 369 -1.99 -13.53 5.18
C LYS A 369 -1.50 -13.24 3.76
N LYS A 370 -0.38 -12.52 3.62
CA LYS A 370 0.21 -12.10 2.34
C LYS A 370 1.30 -13.05 1.84
N GLY A 371 2.03 -13.72 2.75
CA GLY A 371 3.18 -14.49 2.36
C GLY A 371 3.86 -15.21 3.51
N GLU A 372 4.99 -15.84 3.20
CA GLU A 372 5.89 -16.43 4.18
C GLU A 372 6.73 -15.35 4.88
N VAL A 373 6.77 -15.34 6.21
CA VAL A 373 7.41 -14.29 7.00
C VAL A 373 8.68 -14.80 7.67
N LYS A 374 9.80 -14.10 7.45
CA LYS A 374 11.06 -14.27 8.19
C LYS A 374 11.32 -13.01 9.04
N VAL A 375 11.85 -13.20 10.26
CA VAL A 375 12.15 -12.10 11.16
C VAL A 375 13.65 -12.03 11.39
N PHE A 376 14.25 -10.86 11.15
CA PHE A 376 15.65 -10.56 11.40
C PHE A 376 15.75 -9.52 12.51
N ALA A 377 16.75 -9.63 13.37
CA ALA A 377 16.96 -8.71 14.49
C ALA A 377 18.43 -8.33 14.61
N GLU A 378 18.70 -7.04 14.86
CA GLU A 378 20.03 -6.53 15.15
C GLU A 378 20.01 -5.71 16.43
N ASP A 379 21.05 -5.88 17.29
CA ASP A 379 21.18 -5.14 18.53
C ASP A 379 21.55 -3.67 18.26
N TYR A 380 20.67 -2.74 18.58
CA TYR A 380 20.84 -1.32 18.32
C TYR A 380 21.02 -0.50 19.60
N LYS A 381 22.11 0.28 19.68
CA LYS A 381 22.35 1.24 20.77
C LYS A 381 21.54 2.51 20.57
N VAL A 382 20.50 2.71 21.38
CA VAL A 382 19.70 3.94 21.37
C VAL A 382 20.51 5.15 21.81
N PHE A 383 20.38 6.24 21.08
CA PHE A 383 20.81 7.57 21.51
C PHE A 383 19.85 8.07 22.61
N SER A 384 20.20 7.90 23.89
CA SER A 384 19.42 8.43 25.01
C SER A 384 20.11 9.67 25.58
N ALA A 385 19.45 10.82 25.50
CA ALA A 385 19.81 12.04 26.22
C ALA A 385 19.35 12.02 27.68
N GLY A 386 19.19 10.85 28.30
CA GLY A 386 18.76 10.66 29.68
C GLY A 386 19.05 9.26 30.18
N LYS A 387 19.24 9.11 31.51
CA LYS A 387 19.43 7.82 32.19
C LYS A 387 18.24 6.89 31.91
N SER A 388 18.37 5.96 30.98
CA SER A 388 17.45 4.86 30.80
C SER A 388 18.21 3.54 30.85
N ASP A 389 17.89 2.70 31.86
CA ASP A 389 18.43 1.35 32.07
C ASP A 389 17.82 0.31 31.09
N ILE A 390 17.80 0.62 29.81
CA ILE A 390 17.19 -0.25 28.81
C ILE A 390 18.25 -1.23 28.27
N LYS A 391 18.24 -2.47 28.76
CA LYS A 391 19.28 -3.48 28.53
C LYS A 391 19.21 -4.18 27.15
N LYS A 392 18.12 -4.13 26.39
CA LYS A 392 18.03 -4.71 25.02
C LYS A 392 17.01 -3.92 24.18
N ASN A 393 17.48 -3.08 23.29
CA ASN A 393 16.67 -2.47 22.26
C ASN A 393 17.11 -3.06 20.93
N GLN A 394 16.19 -3.74 20.25
CA GLN A 394 16.44 -4.38 18.97
C GLN A 394 15.60 -3.73 17.90
N GLU A 395 16.21 -3.40 16.78
CA GLU A 395 15.50 -3.11 15.54
C GLU A 395 15.26 -4.43 14.81
N ARG A 396 14.04 -4.63 14.35
CA ARG A 396 13.64 -5.87 13.68
C ARG A 396 13.13 -5.57 12.27
N LEU A 397 13.47 -6.48 11.38
CA LEU A 397 12.97 -6.50 10.02
C LEU A 397 12.11 -7.75 9.83
N PHE A 398 10.85 -7.54 9.45
CA PHE A 398 9.92 -8.59 9.08
C PHE A 398 9.87 -8.63 7.56
N LEU A 399 10.50 -9.64 6.97
CA LEU A 399 10.48 -9.87 5.53
C LEU A 399 9.35 -10.85 5.21
N CYS A 400 8.35 -10.39 4.50
CA CYS A 400 7.31 -11.23 3.94
C CYS A 400 7.59 -11.46 2.45
N LYS A 401 7.90 -12.71 2.08
CA LYS A 401 7.89 -13.14 0.70
C LYS A 401 6.44 -13.40 0.32
N CYS A 402 5.86 -12.46 -0.40
CA CYS A 402 4.46 -12.57 -0.81
C CYS A 402 4.28 -13.83 -1.64
N TYR A 403 3.16 -14.52 -1.41
CA TYR A 403 2.82 -15.63 -2.29
C TYR A 403 2.83 -15.09 -3.72
N GLU A 404 3.52 -15.80 -4.63
CA GLU A 404 3.61 -15.38 -6.04
C GLU A 404 2.23 -14.97 -6.50
N ASN A 405 2.14 -13.78 -7.03
CA ASN A 405 0.89 -13.15 -7.40
C ASN A 405 -0.05 -14.16 -8.05
N GLU A 406 -1.03 -14.62 -7.28
CA GLU A 406 -2.32 -14.85 -7.86
C GLU A 406 -2.59 -13.59 -8.71
N LYS A 407 -2.81 -13.78 -10.00
CA LYS A 407 -3.29 -12.75 -10.92
C LYS A 407 -4.21 -11.86 -10.11
N GLU A 408 -4.04 -10.54 -10.15
CA GLU A 408 -4.87 -9.57 -9.44
C GLU A 408 -6.30 -10.11 -9.30
N ILE A 409 -6.75 -10.32 -8.06
CA ILE A 409 -8.08 -10.90 -7.82
C ILE A 409 -9.11 -9.87 -8.27
N ILE A 410 -9.68 -10.14 -9.44
CA ILE A 410 -10.67 -9.25 -10.04
C ILE A 410 -12.02 -9.47 -9.36
N PRO A 411 -12.62 -8.44 -8.75
CA PRO A 411 -13.96 -8.55 -8.21
C PRO A 411 -14.98 -8.67 -9.35
N SER A 412 -16.01 -9.49 -9.15
CA SER A 412 -17.14 -9.54 -10.09
C SER A 412 -17.76 -8.15 -10.31
N ALA A 413 -18.21 -7.84 -11.52
CA ALA A 413 -19.00 -6.62 -11.76
C ALA A 413 -20.33 -6.60 -11.00
N LEU A 414 -20.81 -7.77 -10.57
CA LEU A 414 -22.06 -7.97 -9.86
C LEU A 414 -21.83 -8.21 -8.36
N ASN A 415 -22.66 -7.63 -7.51
CA ASN A 415 -22.68 -7.96 -6.07
C ASN A 415 -23.62 -9.15 -5.84
N TYR A 416 -23.23 -10.33 -6.34
CA TYR A 416 -24.05 -11.54 -6.20
C TYR A 416 -23.98 -12.07 -4.76
N THR A 417 -25.14 -12.49 -4.24
CA THR A 417 -25.26 -13.03 -2.86
C THR A 417 -24.45 -14.32 -2.76
N GLY A 418 -23.71 -14.52 -1.67
CA GLY A 418 -22.84 -15.69 -1.49
C GLY A 418 -21.49 -15.61 -2.19
N GLY A 419 -21.17 -14.51 -2.87
CA GLY A 419 -19.92 -14.36 -3.62
C GLY A 419 -18.66 -14.60 -2.77
N LYS A 420 -17.75 -15.43 -3.27
CA LYS A 420 -16.53 -15.91 -2.60
C LYS A 420 -15.33 -14.96 -2.64
N TYR A 421 -15.50 -13.72 -3.12
CA TYR A 421 -14.39 -12.77 -3.32
C TYR A 421 -13.42 -12.69 -2.13
N LYS A 422 -13.93 -12.63 -0.91
CA LYS A 422 -13.09 -12.54 0.31
C LYS A 422 -12.41 -13.86 0.70
N LEU A 423 -12.88 -14.98 0.16
CA LEU A 423 -12.29 -16.30 0.38
C LEU A 423 -11.33 -16.73 -0.72
N LEU A 424 -11.29 -16.02 -1.85
CA LEU A 424 -10.42 -16.35 -2.99
C LEU A 424 -8.95 -16.52 -2.59
N PRO A 425 -8.34 -15.68 -1.72
CA PRO A 425 -6.97 -15.90 -1.26
C PRO A 425 -6.74 -17.25 -0.55
N GLN A 426 -7.78 -17.85 0.03
CA GLN A 426 -7.70 -19.17 0.66
C GLN A 426 -8.04 -20.31 -0.31
N ILE A 427 -8.94 -20.07 -1.26
CA ILE A 427 -9.48 -21.07 -2.18
C ILE A 427 -8.55 -21.28 -3.38
N LEU A 428 -8.13 -20.20 -4.06
CA LEU A 428 -7.37 -20.29 -5.32
C LEU A 428 -6.02 -21.02 -5.18
N PRO A 429 -5.22 -20.86 -4.10
CA PRO A 429 -3.99 -21.61 -3.90
C PRO A 429 -4.17 -23.12 -3.79
N LEU A 430 -5.39 -23.56 -3.42
CA LEU A 430 -5.72 -24.97 -3.28
C LEU A 430 -6.12 -25.62 -4.60
N PHE A 431 -6.36 -24.85 -5.65
CA PHE A 431 -6.77 -25.37 -6.94
C PHE A 431 -5.63 -26.00 -7.72
N PRO A 432 -5.91 -27.02 -8.56
CA PRO A 432 -4.89 -27.65 -9.40
C PRO A 432 -4.28 -26.64 -10.37
N LYS A 433 -2.94 -26.52 -10.36
CA LYS A 433 -2.21 -25.58 -11.24
C LYS A 433 -2.08 -26.07 -12.70
N ASP A 434 -2.29 -27.36 -12.93
CA ASP A 434 -2.15 -28.06 -14.21
C ASP A 434 -3.49 -28.32 -14.91
N ALA A 435 -4.57 -27.73 -14.42
CA ALA A 435 -5.88 -27.86 -15.07
C ALA A 435 -5.89 -27.18 -16.44
N ASP A 436 -6.33 -27.90 -17.48
CA ASP A 436 -6.43 -27.40 -18.84
C ASP A 436 -7.81 -26.80 -19.19
N LYS A 437 -8.84 -27.16 -18.42
CA LYS A 437 -10.20 -26.62 -18.46
C LYS A 437 -10.79 -26.58 -17.07
N VAL A 438 -11.40 -25.46 -16.70
CA VAL A 438 -12.11 -25.27 -15.42
C VAL A 438 -13.60 -25.10 -15.68
N VAL A 439 -14.43 -25.73 -14.86
CA VAL A 439 -15.88 -25.52 -14.85
C VAL A 439 -16.26 -24.87 -13.51
N ASP A 440 -16.77 -23.64 -13.56
CA ASP A 440 -17.42 -22.96 -12.44
C ASP A 440 -18.90 -23.33 -12.48
N LEU A 441 -19.28 -24.36 -11.70
CA LEU A 441 -20.51 -25.10 -11.88
C LEU A 441 -21.77 -24.31 -11.45
N PHE A 442 -21.62 -23.41 -10.48
CA PHE A 442 -22.60 -22.46 -9.97
C PHE A 442 -21.98 -21.09 -9.96
N CYS A 443 -21.72 -20.53 -11.15
CA CYS A 443 -20.80 -19.40 -11.29
C CYS A 443 -21.30 -18.10 -10.63
N GLY A 444 -22.62 -17.93 -10.47
CA GLY A 444 -23.19 -16.70 -9.94
C GLY A 444 -22.58 -15.46 -10.59
N GLY A 445 -21.98 -14.59 -9.79
CA GLY A 445 -21.26 -13.41 -10.30
C GLY A 445 -19.87 -13.70 -10.87
N CYS A 446 -19.47 -14.93 -11.12
CA CYS A 446 -18.17 -15.36 -11.68
C CYS A 446 -16.95 -15.04 -10.81
N ASN A 447 -17.12 -14.81 -9.50
CA ASN A 447 -15.99 -14.43 -8.63
C ASN A 447 -14.85 -15.45 -8.63
N VAL A 448 -15.15 -16.75 -8.69
CA VAL A 448 -14.14 -17.81 -8.65
C VAL A 448 -13.57 -18.05 -10.03
N GLY A 449 -14.39 -18.42 -11.01
CA GLY A 449 -13.94 -18.81 -12.34
C GLY A 449 -13.15 -17.73 -13.07
N ILE A 450 -13.48 -16.42 -12.88
CA ILE A 450 -12.75 -15.33 -13.53
C ILE A 450 -11.32 -15.15 -12.97
N ASN A 451 -11.04 -15.69 -11.78
CA ASN A 451 -9.76 -15.56 -11.06
C ASN A 451 -8.91 -16.84 -11.11
N VAL A 452 -9.42 -17.95 -11.65
CA VAL A 452 -8.61 -19.17 -11.77
C VAL A 452 -7.45 -19.01 -12.74
N ASN A 453 -6.35 -19.70 -12.48
CA ASN A 453 -5.20 -19.67 -13.38
C ASN A 453 -5.36 -20.70 -14.52
N CYS A 454 -6.39 -20.52 -15.32
CA CYS A 454 -6.68 -21.34 -16.48
C CYS A 454 -7.21 -20.43 -17.61
N SER A 455 -6.80 -20.67 -18.84
CA SER A 455 -7.25 -19.88 -20.00
C SER A 455 -8.64 -20.32 -20.50
N ARG A 456 -9.04 -21.57 -20.25
CA ARG A 456 -10.32 -22.13 -20.65
C ARG A 456 -11.23 -22.34 -19.45
N VAL A 457 -12.28 -21.51 -19.32
CA VAL A 457 -13.24 -21.60 -18.24
C VAL A 457 -14.65 -21.69 -18.79
N GLN A 458 -15.40 -22.66 -18.31
CA GLN A 458 -16.83 -22.78 -18.55
C GLN A 458 -17.56 -22.29 -17.28
N PHE A 459 -18.30 -21.20 -17.44
CA PHE A 459 -19.20 -20.67 -16.42
C PHE A 459 -20.59 -21.25 -16.64
N ASN A 460 -21.11 -21.95 -15.64
CA ASN A 460 -22.44 -22.52 -15.68
C ASN A 460 -23.30 -21.98 -14.54
N ASP A 461 -24.55 -21.69 -14.84
CA ASP A 461 -25.55 -21.33 -13.81
C ASP A 461 -26.96 -21.64 -14.36
N SER A 462 -27.86 -22.08 -13.51
CA SER A 462 -29.26 -22.33 -13.86
C SER A 462 -30.05 -21.03 -14.11
N ASN A 463 -29.56 -19.88 -13.69
CA ASN A 463 -30.17 -18.58 -13.91
C ASN A 463 -29.86 -18.05 -15.31
N SER A 464 -30.81 -18.24 -16.25
CA SER A 464 -30.66 -17.81 -17.63
C SER A 464 -30.40 -16.31 -17.77
N CYS A 465 -31.07 -15.49 -16.98
CA CYS A 465 -30.92 -14.02 -17.04
C CYS A 465 -29.52 -13.55 -16.64
N LEU A 466 -28.91 -14.25 -15.70
CA LEU A 466 -27.52 -14.00 -15.27
C LEU A 466 -26.52 -14.41 -16.36
N ILE A 467 -26.69 -15.58 -16.95
CA ILE A 467 -25.81 -16.11 -18.00
C ILE A 467 -25.85 -15.21 -19.25
N GLU A 468 -27.04 -14.77 -19.65
CA GLU A 468 -27.20 -13.85 -20.80
C GLU A 468 -26.58 -12.47 -20.52
N LEU A 469 -26.73 -11.93 -19.30
CA LEU A 469 -26.07 -10.69 -18.88
C LEU A 469 -24.53 -10.81 -18.98
N LEU A 470 -23.96 -11.91 -18.52
CA LEU A 470 -22.51 -12.16 -18.60
C LEU A 470 -22.06 -12.38 -20.05
N GLY A 471 -22.87 -13.05 -20.85
CA GLY A 471 -22.66 -13.24 -22.30
C GLY A 471 -22.62 -11.89 -23.05
N MET A 472 -23.56 -11.00 -22.74
CA MET A 472 -23.57 -9.61 -23.27
C MET A 472 -22.31 -8.86 -22.85
N MET A 473 -21.89 -8.94 -21.58
CA MET A 473 -20.66 -8.29 -21.10
C MET A 473 -19.40 -8.80 -21.81
N LYS A 474 -19.37 -10.07 -22.20
CA LYS A 474 -18.29 -10.62 -23.03
C LYS A 474 -18.36 -10.13 -24.50
N LYS A 475 -19.56 -10.00 -25.05
CA LYS A 475 -19.83 -9.66 -26.46
C LYS A 475 -19.49 -8.19 -26.75
N LEU A 476 -20.04 -7.24 -25.99
CA LEU A 476 -19.89 -5.81 -26.22
C LEU A 476 -18.51 -5.30 -25.78
N SER A 477 -17.97 -4.26 -26.43
CA SER A 477 -16.74 -3.60 -25.99
C SER A 477 -16.94 -2.88 -24.63
N LYS A 478 -15.85 -2.64 -23.92
CA LYS A 478 -15.88 -1.90 -22.65
C LYS A 478 -16.42 -0.47 -22.88
N GLU A 479 -16.01 0.14 -23.97
CA GLU A 479 -16.42 1.47 -24.38
C GLU A 479 -17.92 1.53 -24.67
N GLU A 480 -18.45 0.56 -25.39
CA GLU A 480 -19.90 0.48 -25.69
C GLU A 480 -20.72 0.36 -24.39
N ILE A 481 -20.32 -0.51 -23.48
CA ILE A 481 -21.02 -0.69 -22.20
C ILE A 481 -20.96 0.58 -21.36
N LEU A 482 -19.79 1.19 -21.20
CA LEU A 482 -19.63 2.40 -20.39
C LEU A 482 -20.38 3.59 -20.99
N ASN A 483 -20.28 3.80 -22.31
CA ASN A 483 -21.00 4.87 -23.00
C ASN A 483 -22.50 4.71 -22.83
N TRP A 484 -23.03 3.50 -22.99
CA TRP A 484 -24.45 3.24 -22.77
C TRP A 484 -24.87 3.53 -21.33
N VAL A 485 -24.08 3.05 -20.35
CA VAL A 485 -24.36 3.27 -18.91
C VAL A 485 -24.40 4.75 -18.56
N PHE A 486 -23.43 5.55 -19.01
CA PHE A 486 -23.41 6.99 -18.74
C PHE A 486 -24.57 7.71 -19.41
N HIS A 487 -24.88 7.38 -20.67
CA HIS A 487 -26.03 7.94 -21.38
C HIS A 487 -27.36 7.59 -20.68
N ALA A 488 -27.52 6.36 -20.22
CA ALA A 488 -28.71 5.93 -19.50
C ALA A 488 -28.84 6.62 -18.14
N ILE A 489 -27.75 6.83 -17.40
CA ILE A 489 -27.74 7.62 -16.15
C ILE A 489 -28.30 9.02 -16.41
N GLU A 490 -27.85 9.68 -17.46
CA GLU A 490 -28.34 11.00 -17.86
C GLU A 490 -29.81 10.94 -18.30
N LYS A 491 -30.18 10.01 -19.20
CA LYS A 491 -31.55 9.82 -19.73
C LYS A 491 -32.58 9.64 -18.61
N TYR A 492 -32.25 8.84 -17.61
CA TYR A 492 -33.17 8.55 -16.51
C TYR A 492 -33.04 9.55 -15.33
N GLY A 493 -32.07 10.48 -15.36
CA GLY A 493 -31.82 11.45 -14.30
C GLY A 493 -31.37 10.78 -12.99
N LEU A 494 -30.50 9.78 -13.11
CA LEU A 494 -29.89 9.08 -11.97
C LEU A 494 -28.67 9.84 -11.46
N SER A 495 -28.33 9.67 -10.18
CA SER A 495 -27.13 10.33 -9.60
C SER A 495 -25.82 9.73 -10.11
N LEU A 496 -24.80 10.58 -10.22
CA LEU A 496 -23.42 10.19 -10.51
C LEU A 496 -22.48 11.01 -9.63
N VAL A 497 -22.25 10.52 -8.41
CA VAL A 497 -21.48 11.24 -7.38
C VAL A 497 -20.00 11.37 -7.78
N SER A 498 -19.49 10.49 -8.65
CA SER A 498 -18.13 10.58 -9.19
C SER A 498 -17.89 11.87 -9.99
N GLU A 499 -18.92 12.45 -10.57
CA GLU A 499 -18.85 13.72 -11.34
C GLU A 499 -19.28 14.92 -10.52
N ASN A 500 -20.45 14.82 -9.84
CA ASN A 500 -21.11 15.98 -9.26
C ASN A 500 -20.97 16.14 -7.75
N GLY A 501 -20.49 15.09 -7.04
CA GLY A 501 -20.43 15.08 -5.57
C GLY A 501 -21.80 14.93 -4.90
N TYR A 502 -21.83 14.68 -3.60
CA TYR A 502 -23.08 14.49 -2.84
C TYR A 502 -23.88 15.81 -2.66
N GLU A 503 -23.19 16.94 -2.56
CA GLU A 503 -23.81 18.26 -2.34
C GLU A 503 -24.73 18.65 -3.51
N TYR A 504 -24.33 18.33 -4.73
CA TYR A 504 -25.15 18.58 -5.93
C TYR A 504 -26.53 17.91 -5.86
N TYR A 505 -26.60 16.73 -5.25
CA TYR A 505 -27.84 15.95 -5.11
C TYR A 505 -28.60 16.29 -3.81
N HIS A 506 -28.17 17.30 -3.06
CA HIS A 506 -28.71 17.68 -1.75
C HIS A 506 -28.78 16.52 -0.76
N CYS A 507 -27.76 15.65 -0.78
CA CYS A 507 -27.66 14.43 0.01
C CYS A 507 -26.35 14.41 0.79
N GLU A 508 -26.38 13.76 1.96
CA GLU A 508 -25.18 13.38 2.69
C GLU A 508 -24.87 11.89 2.43
N SER A 509 -23.60 11.50 2.52
CA SER A 509 -23.18 10.10 2.33
C SER A 509 -23.86 9.12 3.31
N SER A 510 -24.31 9.61 4.47
CA SER A 510 -25.01 8.83 5.50
C SER A 510 -26.48 8.55 5.14
N SER A 511 -27.19 9.49 4.53
CA SER A 511 -28.60 9.34 4.12
C SER A 511 -28.73 8.55 2.80
N GLY A 512 -27.73 8.66 1.92
CA GLY A 512 -27.66 8.00 0.63
C GLY A 512 -28.57 8.64 -0.43
N LEU A 513 -28.46 8.14 -1.67
CA LEU A 513 -29.03 8.73 -2.89
C LEU A 513 -30.41 8.19 -3.26
N GLY A 514 -31.00 7.32 -2.43
CA GLY A 514 -32.24 6.61 -2.75
C GLY A 514 -33.42 7.54 -3.05
N SER A 515 -33.57 8.63 -2.28
CA SER A 515 -34.66 9.60 -2.49
C SER A 515 -34.53 10.33 -3.82
N TYR A 516 -33.32 10.74 -4.18
CA TYR A 516 -33.03 11.40 -5.45
C TYR A 516 -33.30 10.46 -6.63
N ASN A 517 -32.74 9.24 -6.57
CA ASN A 517 -32.81 8.28 -7.68
C ASN A 517 -34.21 7.66 -7.88
N LYS A 518 -35.13 7.76 -6.92
CA LYS A 518 -36.39 7.00 -6.90
C LYS A 518 -37.21 7.17 -8.18
N ALA A 519 -37.38 8.39 -8.65
CA ALA A 519 -38.21 8.67 -9.84
C ALA A 519 -37.55 8.10 -11.12
N GLY A 520 -36.24 8.34 -11.30
CA GLY A 520 -35.49 7.84 -12.46
C GLY A 520 -35.39 6.31 -12.47
N PHE A 521 -35.11 5.73 -11.31
CA PHE A 521 -35.04 4.29 -11.15
C PHE A 521 -36.37 3.60 -11.49
N ASN A 522 -37.50 4.15 -11.05
CA ASN A 522 -38.80 3.59 -11.39
C ASN A 522 -39.07 3.62 -12.88
N ARG A 523 -38.75 4.75 -13.57
CA ARG A 523 -38.87 4.81 -15.05
C ARG A 523 -37.99 3.75 -15.73
N LEU A 524 -36.73 3.64 -15.33
CA LEU A 524 -35.83 2.61 -15.87
C LEU A 524 -36.40 1.20 -15.65
N ARG A 525 -36.95 0.93 -14.46
CA ARG A 525 -37.53 -0.37 -14.12
C ARG A 525 -38.79 -0.65 -14.94
N ASP A 526 -39.65 0.34 -15.13
CA ASP A 526 -40.88 0.22 -15.90
C ASP A 526 -40.56 -0.01 -17.40
N ASP A 527 -39.60 0.72 -17.95
CA ASP A 527 -39.12 0.53 -19.32
C ASP A 527 -38.52 -0.87 -19.51
N PHE A 528 -37.72 -1.35 -18.54
CA PHE A 528 -37.16 -2.69 -18.52
C PHE A 528 -38.24 -3.76 -18.51
N ASN A 529 -39.21 -3.65 -17.62
CA ASN A 529 -40.29 -4.65 -17.45
C ASN A 529 -41.25 -4.68 -18.64
N ASN A 530 -41.38 -3.59 -19.39
CA ASN A 530 -42.21 -3.48 -20.58
C ASN A 530 -41.48 -3.84 -21.88
N LYS A 531 -40.15 -4.06 -21.81
CA LYS A 531 -39.36 -4.41 -23.02
C LYS A 531 -39.56 -5.89 -23.39
N GLU A 532 -40.18 -6.14 -24.53
CA GLU A 532 -40.49 -7.52 -25.00
C GLU A 532 -39.24 -8.22 -25.52
N GLU A 533 -38.35 -7.51 -26.21
CA GLU A 533 -37.13 -8.06 -26.79
C GLU A 533 -35.99 -8.10 -25.75
N LYS A 534 -35.44 -9.28 -25.50
CA LYS A 534 -34.28 -9.49 -24.63
C LYS A 534 -32.96 -9.37 -25.38
N ASP A 535 -32.74 -8.18 -25.93
CA ASP A 535 -31.52 -7.80 -26.64
C ASP A 535 -30.40 -7.31 -25.71
N ASP A 536 -29.27 -6.86 -26.30
CA ASP A 536 -28.14 -6.33 -25.50
C ASP A 536 -28.57 -5.13 -24.66
N GLU A 537 -29.48 -4.28 -25.12
CA GLU A 537 -29.99 -3.14 -24.35
C GLU A 537 -30.81 -3.60 -23.12
N TYR A 538 -31.60 -4.65 -23.25
CA TYR A 538 -32.33 -5.26 -22.12
C TYR A 538 -31.36 -5.65 -21.00
N TYR A 539 -30.23 -6.29 -21.33
CA TYR A 539 -29.24 -6.71 -20.31
C TYR A 539 -28.40 -5.54 -19.77
N LEU A 540 -28.17 -4.50 -20.56
CA LEU A 540 -27.58 -3.24 -20.08
C LEU A 540 -28.48 -2.52 -19.09
N MET A 541 -29.81 -2.46 -19.36
CA MET A 541 -30.81 -1.93 -18.42
C MET A 541 -30.86 -2.77 -17.14
N LEU A 542 -30.78 -4.10 -17.24
CA LEU A 542 -30.71 -4.97 -16.09
C LEU A 542 -29.47 -4.68 -15.24
N TYR A 543 -28.29 -4.53 -15.86
CA TYR A 543 -27.07 -4.17 -15.14
C TYR A 543 -27.25 -2.85 -14.37
N LEU A 544 -27.79 -1.83 -15.02
CA LEU A 544 -28.00 -0.53 -14.39
C LEU A 544 -29.03 -0.61 -13.25
N LEU A 545 -30.11 -1.37 -13.42
CA LEU A 545 -31.05 -1.66 -12.34
C LEU A 545 -30.38 -2.32 -11.14
N ILE A 546 -29.52 -3.30 -11.36
CA ILE A 546 -28.77 -3.96 -10.28
C ILE A 546 -27.92 -2.93 -9.53
N VAL A 547 -27.16 -2.07 -10.24
CA VAL A 547 -26.30 -1.06 -9.65
C VAL A 547 -27.04 -0.08 -8.73
N TYR A 548 -28.24 0.35 -9.15
CA TYR A 548 -29.05 1.31 -8.39
C TYR A 548 -30.09 0.68 -7.47
N SER A 549 -30.23 -0.65 -7.48
CA SER A 549 -31.20 -1.33 -6.61
C SER A 549 -30.73 -1.49 -5.17
N PHE A 550 -31.66 -1.80 -4.29
CA PHE A 550 -31.40 -2.13 -2.88
C PHE A 550 -30.44 -3.33 -2.78
N ASN A 551 -29.33 -3.14 -2.09
CA ASN A 551 -28.24 -4.13 -1.94
C ASN A 551 -27.62 -4.63 -3.25
N ASN A 552 -27.88 -3.99 -4.38
CA ASN A 552 -27.37 -4.38 -5.70
C ASN A 552 -27.67 -5.83 -6.08
N GLN A 553 -28.88 -6.31 -5.79
CA GLN A 553 -29.32 -7.68 -6.00
C GLN A 553 -30.12 -7.85 -7.30
N ILE A 554 -30.27 -9.08 -7.75
CA ILE A 554 -31.17 -9.49 -8.84
C ILE A 554 -32.40 -10.16 -8.18
N ARG A 555 -33.59 -9.65 -8.49
CA ARG A 555 -34.83 -10.28 -8.03
C ARG A 555 -35.98 -9.98 -9.00
N PHE A 556 -36.66 -11.06 -9.40
CA PHE A 556 -37.86 -11.01 -10.21
C PHE A 556 -39.08 -11.52 -9.41
N ASN A 557 -40.24 -11.02 -9.70
CA ASN A 557 -41.50 -11.53 -9.14
C ASN A 557 -41.95 -12.76 -9.95
N GLN A 558 -43.06 -13.37 -9.55
CA GLN A 558 -43.64 -14.57 -10.23
C GLN A 558 -44.03 -14.30 -11.69
N LYS A 559 -44.20 -13.05 -12.10
CA LYS A 559 -44.48 -12.65 -13.50
C LYS A 559 -43.20 -12.45 -14.32
N GLY A 560 -42.03 -12.61 -13.74
CA GLY A 560 -40.74 -12.34 -14.41
C GLY A 560 -40.36 -10.86 -14.44
N GLU A 561 -41.01 -9.97 -13.67
CA GLU A 561 -40.72 -8.54 -13.62
C GLU A 561 -39.69 -8.23 -12.55
N PHE A 562 -38.74 -7.36 -12.83
CA PHE A 562 -37.76 -6.86 -11.85
C PHE A 562 -38.48 -6.04 -10.79
N ASN A 563 -38.35 -6.39 -9.49
CA ASN A 563 -39.19 -5.85 -8.44
C ASN A 563 -38.44 -5.31 -7.21
N LEU A 564 -37.14 -5.11 -7.28
CA LEU A 564 -36.40 -4.50 -6.20
C LEU A 564 -36.65 -2.98 -6.11
N PRO A 565 -36.66 -2.40 -4.91
CA PRO A 565 -36.70 -0.96 -4.72
C PRO A 565 -35.33 -0.33 -5.02
N VAL A 566 -35.33 1.00 -5.19
CA VAL A 566 -34.10 1.78 -5.32
C VAL A 566 -33.22 1.67 -4.08
N GLY A 567 -31.91 1.59 -4.28
CA GLY A 567 -30.87 1.53 -3.26
C GLY A 567 -30.34 2.91 -2.85
N LYS A 568 -29.35 2.92 -1.98
CA LYS A 568 -28.69 4.12 -1.44
C LYS A 568 -27.45 4.55 -2.22
N ARG A 569 -27.01 3.76 -3.18
CA ARG A 569 -25.74 3.93 -3.92
C ARG A 569 -26.01 4.25 -5.38
N ASP A 570 -24.95 4.69 -6.07
CA ASP A 570 -24.94 4.98 -7.50
C ASP A 570 -23.76 4.28 -8.20
N PHE A 571 -23.56 4.56 -9.47
CA PHE A 571 -22.43 4.11 -10.27
C PHE A 571 -21.17 4.92 -9.95
N ASN A 572 -20.72 4.84 -8.71
CA ASN A 572 -19.55 5.58 -8.19
C ASN A 572 -18.21 5.01 -8.72
N VAL A 573 -17.11 5.75 -8.43
CA VAL A 573 -15.75 5.41 -8.90
C VAL A 573 -15.38 3.93 -8.65
N LYS A 574 -15.76 3.36 -7.49
CA LYS A 574 -15.48 1.96 -7.18
C LYS A 574 -16.25 0.99 -8.07
N MET A 575 -17.50 1.30 -8.38
CA MET A 575 -18.31 0.48 -9.29
C MET A 575 -17.79 0.56 -10.73
N GLN A 576 -17.35 1.75 -11.16
CA GLN A 576 -16.74 1.96 -12.46
C GLN A 576 -15.44 1.17 -12.62
N ALA A 577 -14.52 1.28 -11.64
CA ALA A 577 -13.26 0.52 -11.63
C ALA A 577 -13.52 -1.00 -11.63
N LYS A 578 -14.46 -1.46 -10.81
CA LYS A 578 -14.85 -2.86 -10.68
C LYS A 578 -15.42 -3.42 -11.99
N LEU A 579 -16.32 -2.68 -12.65
CA LEU A 579 -16.83 -3.04 -13.98
C LEU A 579 -15.71 -3.07 -15.00
N GLY A 580 -14.87 -2.04 -15.04
CA GLY A 580 -13.76 -1.95 -16.00
C GLY A 580 -12.80 -3.12 -15.90
N ALA A 581 -12.32 -3.46 -14.71
CA ALA A 581 -11.42 -4.58 -14.46
C ALA A 581 -12.07 -5.94 -14.84
N PHE A 582 -13.36 -6.11 -14.49
CA PHE A 582 -14.11 -7.31 -14.85
C PHE A 582 -14.25 -7.46 -16.37
N LEU A 583 -14.61 -6.38 -17.08
CA LEU A 583 -14.74 -6.39 -18.55
C LEU A 583 -13.41 -6.67 -19.26
N ASP A 584 -12.30 -6.14 -18.76
CA ASP A 584 -10.97 -6.42 -19.29
C ASP A 584 -10.62 -7.91 -19.11
N ARG A 585 -10.94 -8.49 -17.96
CA ARG A 585 -10.67 -9.90 -17.65
C ARG A 585 -11.57 -10.86 -18.42
N ILE A 586 -12.89 -10.60 -18.51
CA ILE A 586 -13.84 -11.52 -19.16
C ILE A 586 -13.58 -11.65 -20.66
N LYS A 587 -12.87 -10.68 -21.26
CA LYS A 587 -12.47 -10.67 -22.67
C LYS A 587 -11.11 -11.32 -22.94
N SER A 588 -10.27 -11.47 -21.90
CA SER A 588 -8.90 -11.95 -22.07
C SER A 588 -8.76 -13.47 -22.16
N GLY A 589 -9.81 -14.25 -21.82
CA GLY A 589 -9.78 -15.71 -21.76
C GLY A 589 -10.75 -16.39 -22.74
N ASP A 590 -10.52 -17.70 -22.97
CA ASP A 590 -11.48 -18.57 -23.67
C ASP A 590 -12.58 -19.00 -22.69
N TYR A 591 -13.53 -18.08 -22.47
CA TYR A 591 -14.62 -18.23 -21.51
C TYR A 591 -15.92 -18.59 -22.23
N GLN A 592 -16.59 -19.66 -21.77
CA GLN A 592 -17.86 -20.15 -22.26
C GLN A 592 -18.92 -19.99 -21.19
N PHE A 593 -20.13 -19.59 -21.59
CA PHE A 593 -21.27 -19.46 -20.69
C PHE A 593 -22.32 -20.47 -21.08
N THR A 594 -22.78 -21.27 -20.09
CA THR A 594 -23.81 -22.31 -20.27
C THR A 594 -24.91 -22.12 -19.23
N ASN A 595 -26.16 -22.27 -19.66
CA ASN A 595 -27.33 -22.24 -18.80
C ASN A 595 -27.91 -23.64 -18.69
N LEU A 596 -27.29 -24.47 -17.87
CA LEU A 596 -27.71 -25.89 -17.67
C LEU A 596 -27.93 -26.15 -16.18
N ASP A 597 -28.88 -27.06 -15.86
CA ASP A 597 -28.85 -27.70 -14.57
C ASP A 597 -27.56 -28.55 -14.48
N PHE A 598 -26.93 -28.60 -13.30
CA PHE A 598 -25.66 -29.32 -13.13
C PHE A 598 -25.80 -30.81 -13.48
N ARG A 599 -27.00 -31.38 -13.38
CA ARG A 599 -27.34 -32.79 -13.73
C ARG A 599 -27.27 -33.03 -15.25
N GLU A 600 -27.44 -31.97 -16.04
CA GLU A 600 -27.43 -32.02 -17.52
C GLU A 600 -26.04 -31.91 -18.13
N ILE A 601 -25.02 -31.69 -17.32
CA ILE A 601 -23.64 -31.56 -17.82
C ILE A 601 -23.13 -32.93 -18.29
N ASP A 602 -22.80 -32.99 -19.59
CA ASP A 602 -22.24 -34.19 -20.19
C ASP A 602 -20.75 -34.35 -19.83
N LEU A 603 -20.44 -35.35 -18.99
CA LEU A 603 -19.11 -35.63 -18.50
C LEU A 603 -18.18 -36.30 -19.52
N GLU A 604 -18.65 -36.69 -20.71
CA GLU A 604 -17.83 -37.32 -21.76
C GLU A 604 -16.86 -36.28 -22.39
N ASN A 605 -17.16 -34.99 -22.27
CA ASN A 605 -16.37 -33.89 -22.83
C ASN A 605 -15.24 -33.41 -21.90
N PHE A 606 -14.97 -34.13 -20.79
CA PHE A 606 -13.99 -33.74 -19.80
C PHE A 606 -12.98 -34.86 -19.53
N THR A 607 -11.75 -34.47 -19.17
CA THR A 607 -10.63 -35.37 -18.93
C THR A 607 -10.13 -35.26 -17.49
N GLU A 608 -9.18 -36.11 -17.07
CA GLU A 608 -8.52 -36.03 -15.76
C GLU A 608 -7.80 -34.68 -15.52
N LYS A 609 -7.51 -33.92 -16.59
CA LYS A 609 -6.95 -32.56 -16.48
C LYS A 609 -8.02 -31.48 -16.31
N SER A 610 -9.29 -31.85 -16.40
CA SER A 610 -10.39 -30.92 -16.12
C SER A 610 -10.57 -30.75 -14.62
N PHE A 611 -11.06 -29.58 -14.21
CA PHE A 611 -11.31 -29.25 -12.81
C PHE A 611 -12.69 -28.61 -12.67
N PHE A 612 -13.49 -29.11 -11.70
CA PHE A 612 -14.80 -28.58 -11.39
C PHE A 612 -14.77 -27.85 -10.05
N TYR A 613 -15.24 -26.63 -10.02
CA TYR A 613 -15.53 -25.90 -8.80
C TYR A 613 -17.03 -25.80 -8.62
N ALA A 614 -17.53 -26.21 -7.45
CA ALA A 614 -18.94 -26.16 -7.09
C ALA A 614 -19.16 -25.28 -5.85
N ASP A 615 -20.03 -24.29 -5.95
CA ASP A 615 -20.49 -23.41 -4.87
C ASP A 615 -22.02 -23.32 -4.90
N PRO A 616 -22.72 -24.42 -4.53
CA PRO A 616 -24.18 -24.49 -4.61
C PRO A 616 -24.82 -23.56 -3.56
N PRO A 617 -26.12 -23.29 -3.66
CA PRO A 617 -26.89 -22.73 -2.56
C PRO A 617 -26.77 -23.65 -1.32
N TYR A 618 -26.51 -23.08 -0.14
CA TYR A 618 -26.26 -23.91 1.06
C TYR A 618 -27.55 -24.34 1.75
N LEU A 619 -27.74 -25.62 1.91
CA LEU A 619 -28.94 -26.23 2.49
C LEU A 619 -29.34 -25.61 3.84
N ILE A 620 -28.37 -25.34 4.72
CA ILE A 620 -28.63 -24.83 6.09
C ILE A 620 -28.59 -23.29 6.23
N THR A 621 -28.24 -22.56 5.18
CA THR A 621 -28.13 -21.10 5.22
C THR A 621 -29.01 -20.39 4.20
N CYS A 622 -29.80 -21.12 3.38
CA CYS A 622 -30.65 -20.53 2.35
C CYS A 622 -31.50 -19.39 2.92
N ALA A 623 -31.17 -18.19 2.49
CA ALA A 623 -32.06 -17.06 2.66
C ALA A 623 -33.18 -17.21 1.62
N THR A 624 -34.39 -17.37 2.09
CA THR A 624 -35.67 -17.62 1.41
C THR A 624 -36.04 -16.62 0.29
N TYR A 625 -35.12 -15.87 -0.28
CA TYR A 625 -35.47 -14.68 -1.07
C TYR A 625 -35.11 -14.70 -2.56
N ASN A 626 -34.32 -15.64 -3.07
CA ASN A 626 -33.80 -15.51 -4.44
C ASN A 626 -34.10 -16.67 -5.41
N GLU A 627 -34.67 -17.79 -4.99
CA GLU A 627 -34.94 -18.91 -5.89
C GLU A 627 -36.39 -19.39 -5.75
N GLN A 628 -37.05 -19.59 -6.89
CA GLN A 628 -38.47 -19.96 -6.95
C GLN A 628 -38.79 -21.30 -6.29
N ALA A 629 -37.81 -22.14 -5.94
CA ALA A 629 -37.95 -23.44 -5.33
C ALA A 629 -36.83 -23.77 -4.35
N GLY A 630 -36.06 -22.95 -3.79
CA GLY A 630 -35.03 -23.23 -2.76
C GLY A 630 -34.20 -24.50 -2.99
N TRP A 631 -32.95 -24.50 -2.52
CA TRP A 631 -32.11 -25.73 -2.55
C TRP A 631 -32.64 -26.79 -1.57
N THR A 632 -32.93 -27.98 -2.07
CA THR A 632 -33.54 -29.07 -1.31
C THR A 632 -32.52 -30.13 -0.87
N GLU A 633 -32.93 -31.03 0.02
CA GLU A 633 -32.08 -32.17 0.39
C GLU A 633 -31.85 -33.13 -0.79
N GLU A 634 -32.76 -33.20 -1.76
CA GLU A 634 -32.61 -33.98 -2.98
C GLU A 634 -31.55 -33.35 -3.90
N ASP A 635 -31.57 -32.02 -4.06
CA ASP A 635 -30.53 -31.30 -4.83
C ASP A 635 -29.15 -31.50 -4.23
N GLU A 636 -29.06 -31.46 -2.88
CA GLU A 636 -27.79 -31.70 -2.17
C GLU A 636 -27.29 -33.14 -2.45
N LYS A 637 -28.14 -34.15 -2.36
CA LYS A 637 -27.77 -35.54 -2.63
C LYS A 637 -27.35 -35.74 -4.10
N ASP A 638 -28.11 -35.20 -5.03
CA ASP A 638 -27.80 -35.28 -6.46
C ASP A 638 -26.46 -34.64 -6.80
N LEU A 639 -26.15 -33.49 -6.18
CA LEU A 639 -24.86 -32.86 -6.34
C LEU A 639 -23.70 -33.71 -5.80
N LEU A 640 -23.88 -34.30 -4.61
CA LEU A 640 -22.84 -35.15 -4.05
C LEU A 640 -22.65 -36.45 -4.89
N GLU A 641 -23.71 -37.02 -5.47
CA GLU A 641 -23.60 -38.11 -6.43
C GLU A 641 -22.89 -37.66 -7.75
N PHE A 642 -23.19 -36.47 -8.21
CA PHE A 642 -22.47 -35.89 -9.38
C PHE A 642 -20.96 -35.76 -9.12
N LEU A 643 -20.58 -35.30 -7.93
CA LEU A 643 -19.15 -35.19 -7.54
C LEU A 643 -18.49 -36.59 -7.43
N GLU A 644 -19.22 -37.60 -6.97
CA GLU A 644 -18.73 -39.01 -6.97
C GLU A 644 -18.54 -39.55 -8.39
N LYS A 645 -19.40 -39.14 -9.36
CA LYS A 645 -19.21 -39.50 -10.78
C LYS A 645 -17.96 -38.86 -11.37
N LEU A 646 -17.67 -37.56 -11.04
CA LEU A 646 -16.42 -36.89 -11.40
C LEU A 646 -15.19 -37.67 -10.88
N ASP A 647 -15.22 -38.02 -9.60
CA ASP A 647 -14.15 -38.75 -8.95
C ASP A 647 -13.88 -40.12 -9.57
N LYS A 648 -14.94 -40.87 -9.89
CA LYS A 648 -14.85 -42.16 -10.59
C LYS A 648 -14.24 -42.07 -11.99
N LYS A 649 -14.37 -40.89 -12.65
CA LYS A 649 -13.74 -40.60 -13.93
C LYS A 649 -12.32 -40.01 -13.79
N GLY A 650 -11.79 -39.87 -12.56
CA GLY A 650 -10.50 -39.25 -12.29
C GLY A 650 -10.49 -37.72 -12.44
N ILE A 651 -11.67 -37.08 -12.57
CA ILE A 651 -11.80 -35.63 -12.70
C ILE A 651 -11.74 -34.99 -11.33
N ARG A 652 -10.91 -33.96 -11.18
CA ARG A 652 -10.72 -33.26 -9.91
C ARG A 652 -11.87 -32.28 -9.65
N PHE A 653 -12.25 -32.15 -8.38
CA PHE A 653 -13.25 -31.17 -7.98
C PHE A 653 -12.91 -30.49 -6.66
N ALA A 654 -13.49 -29.31 -6.44
CA ALA A 654 -13.57 -28.63 -5.16
C ALA A 654 -14.99 -28.15 -4.90
N LEU A 655 -15.55 -28.53 -3.75
CA LEU A 655 -16.88 -28.14 -3.29
C LEU A 655 -16.75 -27.15 -2.13
N SER A 656 -17.22 -25.92 -2.30
CA SER A 656 -17.46 -24.98 -1.19
C SER A 656 -18.82 -25.27 -0.58
N ASN A 657 -18.88 -25.45 0.74
CA ASN A 657 -20.16 -25.62 1.46
C ASN A 657 -20.00 -25.29 2.94
N VAL A 658 -21.13 -25.30 3.69
CA VAL A 658 -21.19 -25.01 5.13
C VAL A 658 -21.60 -26.24 5.90
N LEU A 659 -20.74 -26.71 6.81
CA LEU A 659 -21.02 -27.85 7.70
C LEU A 659 -21.91 -27.45 8.88
N GLU A 660 -21.73 -26.25 9.42
CA GLU A 660 -22.48 -25.78 10.57
C GLU A 660 -22.68 -24.26 10.49
N SER A 661 -23.89 -23.79 10.75
CA SER A 661 -24.24 -22.39 10.86
C SER A 661 -25.37 -22.15 11.84
N LYS A 662 -25.19 -21.24 12.80
CA LYS A 662 -26.19 -20.85 13.79
C LYS A 662 -26.85 -22.05 14.52
N GLY A 663 -26.03 -23.07 14.80
CA GLY A 663 -26.48 -24.30 15.49
C GLY A 663 -27.23 -25.33 14.61
N LYS A 664 -27.32 -25.07 13.29
CA LYS A 664 -27.81 -26.06 12.31
C LYS A 664 -26.62 -26.76 11.67
N LYS A 665 -26.72 -28.09 11.51
CA LYS A 665 -25.68 -28.88 10.82
C LYS A 665 -26.19 -29.40 9.49
N ASN A 666 -25.32 -29.50 8.50
CA ASN A 666 -25.59 -30.21 7.26
C ASN A 666 -25.21 -31.69 7.45
N GLU A 667 -26.15 -32.47 7.92
CA GLU A 667 -25.93 -33.90 8.21
C GLU A 667 -25.61 -34.67 6.93
N ILE A 668 -26.30 -34.38 5.80
CA ILE A 668 -26.08 -35.03 4.50
C ILE A 668 -24.61 -34.87 4.05
N LEU A 669 -24.10 -33.64 4.09
CA LEU A 669 -22.70 -33.37 3.72
C LEU A 669 -21.71 -34.01 4.70
N SER A 670 -22.03 -33.96 6.00
CA SER A 670 -21.17 -34.55 7.05
C SER A 670 -21.02 -36.06 6.88
N GLU A 671 -22.16 -36.79 6.71
CA GLU A 671 -22.17 -38.23 6.46
C GLU A 671 -21.45 -38.59 5.16
N TRP A 672 -21.63 -37.78 4.10
CA TRP A 672 -20.97 -38.00 2.82
C TRP A 672 -19.45 -37.89 2.93
N ILE A 673 -18.92 -36.88 3.65
CA ILE A 673 -17.48 -36.73 3.91
C ILE A 673 -16.96 -37.91 4.73
N GLU A 674 -17.66 -38.35 5.76
CA GLU A 674 -17.26 -39.50 6.59
C GLU A 674 -17.22 -40.81 5.79
N LYS A 675 -18.16 -41.01 4.85
CA LYS A 675 -18.20 -42.16 3.95
C LYS A 675 -17.04 -42.14 2.93
N ASN A 676 -16.68 -40.98 2.45
CA ASN A 676 -15.65 -40.80 1.43
C ASN A 676 -14.31 -40.29 2.03
N LYS A 677 -13.67 -41.13 2.88
CA LYS A 677 -12.45 -40.78 3.63
C LYS A 677 -11.25 -40.31 2.78
N LYS A 678 -11.26 -40.50 1.47
CA LYS A 678 -10.25 -40.01 0.53
C LYS A 678 -10.42 -38.51 0.24
N PHE A 679 -11.58 -37.93 0.45
CA PHE A 679 -11.83 -36.53 0.26
C PHE A 679 -11.30 -35.72 1.45
N LYS A 680 -10.70 -34.58 1.18
CA LYS A 680 -10.16 -33.70 2.21
C LYS A 680 -11.09 -32.51 2.42
N ALA A 681 -11.61 -32.35 3.64
CA ALA A 681 -12.38 -31.17 4.03
C ALA A 681 -11.45 -30.15 4.68
N ILE A 682 -11.19 -29.08 3.98
CA ILE A 682 -10.28 -28.00 4.37
C ILE A 682 -11.11 -26.86 4.96
N PRO A 683 -10.93 -26.50 6.24
CA PRO A 683 -11.67 -25.40 6.84
C PRO A 683 -11.29 -24.06 6.23
N LEU A 684 -12.28 -23.21 5.94
CA LEU A 684 -12.10 -21.85 5.46
C LEU A 684 -12.41 -20.86 6.59
N ASN A 685 -11.48 -19.94 6.82
CA ASN A 685 -11.61 -18.95 7.88
C ASN A 685 -12.34 -17.71 7.37
N TYR A 686 -13.62 -17.57 7.66
CA TYR A 686 -14.40 -16.40 7.34
C TYR A 686 -15.23 -15.91 8.53
N SER A 687 -15.09 -14.64 8.87
CA SER A 687 -15.91 -13.97 9.86
C SER A 687 -17.04 -13.21 9.15
N TYR A 688 -18.26 -13.71 9.24
CA TYR A 688 -19.47 -13.00 8.83
C TYR A 688 -19.80 -11.90 9.86
N SER A 689 -19.03 -10.80 9.90
CA SER A 689 -19.45 -9.61 10.63
C SER A 689 -20.60 -8.93 9.88
N ASN A 690 -21.81 -9.25 10.24
CA ASN A 690 -23.01 -8.60 9.69
C ASN A 690 -23.06 -7.13 10.09
N SER A 691 -23.28 -6.26 9.09
CA SER A 691 -23.59 -4.84 9.23
C SER A 691 -24.97 -4.54 9.86
N ASN A 692 -25.59 -5.48 10.54
CA ASN A 692 -26.86 -5.28 11.24
C ASN A 692 -26.62 -4.85 12.69
N TYR A 693 -26.84 -3.57 12.95
CA TYR A 693 -26.62 -2.82 14.19
C TYR A 693 -27.51 -3.21 15.40
N HIS A 694 -28.30 -4.27 15.33
CA HIS A 694 -29.29 -4.61 16.35
C HIS A 694 -29.34 -6.06 16.79
N THR A 695 -28.17 -6.68 17.12
CA THR A 695 -28.21 -7.83 18.04
C THR A 695 -26.88 -7.97 18.78
N LYS A 696 -26.88 -7.46 20.00
CA LYS A 696 -25.96 -7.94 21.05
C LYS A 696 -26.43 -9.34 21.42
N GLN A 697 -25.80 -10.39 20.86
CA GLN A 697 -25.63 -11.69 21.55
C GLN A 697 -25.13 -12.78 20.59
N ARG A 698 -24.07 -13.47 21.05
CA ARG A 698 -23.48 -14.74 20.64
C ARG A 698 -22.76 -14.78 19.29
N GLU A 699 -21.47 -15.08 19.38
CA GLU A 699 -20.64 -15.64 18.33
C GLU A 699 -21.32 -16.88 17.73
N SER A 700 -22.03 -16.68 16.62
CA SER A 700 -22.54 -17.81 15.85
C SER A 700 -21.39 -18.29 14.95
N VAL A 701 -20.71 -19.33 15.37
CA VAL A 701 -19.65 -19.98 14.59
C VAL A 701 -20.29 -20.55 13.32
N THR A 702 -19.92 -20.02 12.16
CA THR A 702 -20.20 -20.65 10.86
C THR A 702 -18.95 -21.43 10.46
N ARG A 703 -19.09 -22.69 10.14
CA ARG A 703 -18.03 -23.59 9.73
C ARG A 703 -18.11 -23.85 8.23
N GLU A 704 -17.43 -23.02 7.46
CA GLU A 704 -17.31 -23.16 6.00
C GLU A 704 -16.12 -24.05 5.66
N VAL A 705 -16.26 -24.90 4.63
CA VAL A 705 -15.25 -25.86 4.20
C VAL A 705 -15.11 -25.89 2.68
N LEU A 706 -13.91 -26.22 2.22
CA LEU A 706 -13.64 -26.63 0.85
C LEU A 706 -13.34 -28.14 0.84
N VAL A 707 -14.20 -28.93 0.20
CA VAL A 707 -13.99 -30.37 0.06
C VAL A 707 -13.39 -30.68 -1.29
N VAL A 708 -12.25 -31.38 -1.30
CA VAL A 708 -11.51 -31.73 -2.53
C VAL A 708 -11.23 -33.23 -2.62
N ASN A 709 -11.10 -33.78 -3.85
CA ASN A 709 -10.80 -35.19 -4.11
C ASN A 709 -9.33 -35.46 -4.52
N TYR A 710 -8.42 -34.49 -4.36
CA TYR A 710 -7.01 -34.57 -4.73
C TYR A 710 -6.03 -34.20 -3.62
#